data_a7b34422090e298699e177075052e6c9
#
_entry.id   a7b34422090e298699e177075052e6c9
#
_cell.length_a   1.000
_cell.length_b   1.000
_cell.length_c   1.000
_cell.angle_alpha   90.00
_cell.angle_beta   90.00
_cell.angle_gamma   90.00
#
_symmetry.space_group_name_H-M   'P 1'
#
loop_
_entity.id
_entity.type
_entity.pdbx_description
1 polymer ?
#
loop_
_entity_poly.entity_id
_entity_poly.type
_entity_poly.pdbx_seq_one_letter_code
_entity_poly.pdbx_strand_id
1 'polypeptide(L)'
;METIYLCILIFLFVLAVFDLIVGVSNDAVNFLNSAVGAKAASFKTILFIAGVGIFIGASLSNGMMDIARHGIYQPEHFYFAEIMCILLAVMLTDVVLLDVFNSMGMPTSTTVSLVFELLGGTFALALIKVHNSDTLALGDLINTDKALSVIMAIFVSVAIAFFFGMLVQWIARVIFTFNYTKKMKYSIALFGGIAATSIIYFMLIKGLKDSSFMTPENKHWIQDNTLPLITVFFVFFTLLMQVLHWLKVNVFKVVVLMGTFALALAFAGNDLVNFIGVPLAGFSSFIDYTANGSGNPGNFLMTSLLGPAKTPWYFLIGAGAIMVYALCTSKKAHAVIKTSVDLSRQDEGEETFGSTPIARTIVRFSMALANGISRITPNSTKKWLDTRFRKDEAIIADGAAFDLVRASVNLVLAGLLIALGTSLKLPLSTTYVTFMVAMGTSLADRAWGRDSAVYRITGVLSVIGGWFITAGAAFTICFFVALVLHYGGNISIIALIGIAVFILIRSQVMYKKRKAKEQGNETLKQLMQTTDSEEALQLMRKHTREELGKVLEYAETNFELTVTSFLHENLRGLRRAMGSTKFEKQLVKQMKRTGTVAMCRLDNNTVLEKGLYYYQGNDFASELVYSISRLCEPCLEHIDNNFNPLDAIQKGEFSDAAEDITYLIQQCRRKLENNDYNNMEEEIRRANDLNGQLSLLKRKELQRIQSQSGSIRVSMVYLTMVQEAQNVVTYTINLMKVSRKFQIETD
;
A
#
# COMPACT_ATOMS: atom_id res chain seq x y z
N MET A 1 -36.84 8.08 24.48
CA MET A 1 -36.21 8.13 23.12
C MET A 1 -34.97 9.02 23.09
N GLU A 2 -34.95 10.16 23.75
CA GLU A 2 -33.76 11.05 23.82
C GLU A 2 -32.50 10.34 24.34
N THR A 3 -32.62 9.47 25.36
CA THR A 3 -31.49 8.74 25.90
C THR A 3 -30.78 7.85 24.89
N ILE A 4 -31.53 7.26 23.92
CA ILE A 4 -30.96 6.38 22.88
C ILE A 4 -30.11 7.22 21.90
N TYR A 5 -30.63 8.37 21.46
CA TYR A 5 -29.89 9.24 20.56
C TYR A 5 -28.67 9.90 21.24
N LEU A 6 -28.75 10.16 22.55
CA LEU A 6 -27.57 10.56 23.33
C LEU A 6 -26.51 9.43 23.35
N CYS A 7 -26.93 8.17 23.56
CA CYS A 7 -26.00 7.04 23.45
C CYS A 7 -25.39 6.91 22.06
N ILE A 8 -26.19 7.06 21.00
CA ILE A 8 -25.69 7.06 19.62
C ILE A 8 -24.68 8.19 19.43
N LEU A 9 -24.96 9.41 19.90
CA LEU A 9 -24.06 10.55 19.81
C LEU A 9 -22.74 10.31 20.54
N ILE A 10 -22.76 9.79 21.77
CA ILE A 10 -21.56 9.42 22.52
C ILE A 10 -20.75 8.37 21.74
N PHE A 11 -21.45 7.40 21.18
CA PHE A 11 -20.80 6.37 20.38
C PHE A 11 -20.16 6.92 19.08
N LEU A 12 -20.81 7.87 18.40
CA LEU A 12 -20.22 8.57 17.26
C LEU A 12 -18.91 9.27 17.62
N PHE A 13 -18.82 9.90 18.80
CA PHE A 13 -17.56 10.50 19.28
C PHE A 13 -16.50 9.45 19.64
N VAL A 14 -16.89 8.31 20.18
CA VAL A 14 -15.97 7.18 20.41
C VAL A 14 -15.42 6.67 19.07
N LEU A 15 -16.27 6.48 18.08
CA LEU A 15 -15.85 6.10 16.73
C LEU A 15 -14.96 7.17 16.11
N ALA A 16 -15.23 8.47 16.31
CA ALA A 16 -14.39 9.56 15.83
C ALA A 16 -12.96 9.50 16.39
N VAL A 17 -12.80 9.14 17.67
CA VAL A 17 -11.46 8.95 18.26
C VAL A 17 -10.73 7.78 17.58
N PHE A 18 -11.42 6.66 17.34
CA PHE A 18 -10.84 5.53 16.62
C PHE A 18 -10.49 5.91 15.18
N ASP A 19 -11.37 6.63 14.51
CA ASP A 19 -11.19 7.07 13.14
C ASP A 19 -10.00 8.05 13.00
N LEU A 20 -9.86 9.02 13.90
CA LEU A 20 -8.68 9.88 13.98
C LEU A 20 -7.39 9.06 14.10
N ILE A 21 -7.38 7.98 14.89
CA ILE A 21 -6.19 7.13 15.07
C ILE A 21 -5.91 6.31 13.81
N VAL A 22 -6.94 5.70 13.24
CA VAL A 22 -6.82 4.80 12.07
C VAL A 22 -6.55 5.62 10.81
N GLY A 23 -7.28 6.70 10.58
CA GLY A 23 -7.17 7.56 9.41
C GLY A 23 -5.83 8.29 9.34
N VAL A 24 -5.37 8.92 10.43
CA VAL A 24 -4.03 9.54 10.47
C VAL A 24 -2.95 8.49 10.23
N SER A 25 -3.15 7.25 10.67
CA SER A 25 -2.19 6.16 10.42
C SER A 25 -2.09 5.81 8.92
N ASN A 26 -3.16 5.95 8.16
CA ASN A 26 -3.17 5.82 6.70
C ASN A 26 -2.54 7.03 6.02
N ASP A 27 -3.01 8.21 6.40
CA ASP A 27 -2.72 9.45 5.70
C ASP A 27 -1.35 10.07 6.06
N ALA A 28 -0.68 9.57 7.11
CA ALA A 28 0.68 9.98 7.45
C ALA A 28 1.66 9.88 6.28
N VAL A 29 1.44 8.94 5.35
CA VAL A 29 2.24 8.79 4.14
C VAL A 29 2.23 10.04 3.27
N ASN A 30 1.14 10.80 3.26
CA ASN A 30 0.94 11.94 2.38
C ASN A 30 1.98 13.05 2.63
N PHE A 31 2.30 13.33 3.88
CA PHE A 31 3.22 14.39 4.27
C PHE A 31 4.60 13.89 4.78
N LEU A 32 4.74 12.60 5.12
CA LEU A 32 6.01 12.02 5.57
C LEU A 32 6.83 11.36 4.46
N ASN A 33 6.17 10.80 3.43
CA ASN A 33 6.79 10.00 2.38
C ASN A 33 8.04 10.66 1.80
N SER A 34 7.95 11.91 1.36
CA SER A 34 9.04 12.58 0.64
C SER A 34 10.19 12.96 1.56
N ALA A 35 9.91 13.40 2.80
CA ALA A 35 10.94 13.73 3.76
C ALA A 35 11.68 12.49 4.27
N VAL A 36 10.95 11.39 4.52
CA VAL A 36 11.50 10.09 4.94
C VAL A 36 12.25 9.44 3.79
N GLY A 37 11.68 9.43 2.58
CA GLY A 37 12.28 8.83 1.39
C GLY A 37 13.60 9.47 0.99
N ALA A 38 13.74 10.79 1.16
CA ALA A 38 14.98 11.52 0.89
C ALA A 38 15.92 11.59 2.11
N LYS A 39 15.55 11.05 3.27
CA LYS A 39 16.30 11.16 4.55
C LYS A 39 16.72 12.62 4.85
N ALA A 40 15.79 13.56 4.67
CA ALA A 40 16.07 14.98 4.83
C ALA A 40 16.52 15.37 6.25
N ALA A 41 15.96 14.71 7.27
CA ALA A 41 16.31 14.84 8.68
C ALA A 41 16.08 13.51 9.42
N SER A 42 16.35 13.48 10.74
CA SER A 42 16.01 12.32 11.56
C SER A 42 14.49 12.10 11.57
N PHE A 43 14.06 10.85 11.63
CA PHE A 43 12.63 10.50 11.64
C PHE A 43 11.87 11.23 12.77
N LYS A 44 12.48 11.38 13.95
CA LYS A 44 11.90 12.11 15.08
C LYS A 44 11.70 13.59 14.76
N THR A 45 12.65 14.23 14.08
CA THR A 45 12.55 15.64 13.67
C THR A 45 11.44 15.82 12.64
N ILE A 46 11.32 14.91 11.65
CA ILE A 46 10.27 14.96 10.65
C ILE A 46 8.90 14.79 11.31
N LEU A 47 8.75 13.84 12.24
CA LEU A 47 7.51 13.63 13.00
C LEU A 47 7.14 14.85 13.85
N PHE A 48 8.10 15.48 14.52
CA PHE A 48 7.85 16.67 15.31
C PHE A 48 7.32 17.82 14.45
N ILE A 49 7.97 18.10 13.33
CA ILE A 49 7.57 19.16 12.40
C ILE A 49 6.17 18.87 11.81
N ALA A 50 5.92 17.65 11.40
CA ALA A 50 4.61 17.23 10.89
C ALA A 50 3.53 17.33 11.98
N GLY A 51 3.84 16.90 13.23
CA GLY A 51 2.93 16.98 14.36
C GLY A 51 2.52 18.42 14.69
N VAL A 52 3.46 19.36 14.67
CA VAL A 52 3.16 20.79 14.85
C VAL A 52 2.26 21.29 13.69
N GLY A 53 2.54 20.90 12.44
CA GLY A 53 1.71 21.23 11.29
C GLY A 53 0.27 20.72 11.43
N ILE A 54 0.10 19.44 11.83
CA ILE A 54 -1.22 18.83 12.07
C ILE A 54 -1.97 19.57 13.17
N PHE A 55 -1.32 19.82 14.31
CA PHE A 55 -1.98 20.46 15.46
C PHE A 55 -2.51 21.84 15.09
N ILE A 56 -1.68 22.65 14.44
CA ILE A 56 -2.08 24.00 14.00
C ILE A 56 -3.17 23.88 12.92
N GLY A 57 -2.99 23.01 11.91
CA GLY A 57 -3.96 22.84 10.83
C GLY A 57 -5.34 22.39 11.33
N ALA A 58 -5.38 21.43 12.24
CA ALA A 58 -6.62 20.96 12.87
C ALA A 58 -7.30 22.06 13.68
N SER A 59 -6.52 22.79 14.48
CA SER A 59 -7.06 23.87 15.33
C SER A 59 -7.69 25.02 14.52
N LEU A 60 -7.28 25.18 13.27
CA LEU A 60 -7.76 26.23 12.36
C LEU A 60 -8.81 25.73 11.33
N SER A 61 -9.07 24.42 11.28
CA SER A 61 -9.97 23.80 10.32
C SER A 61 -11.44 23.99 10.74
N ASN A 62 -12.17 24.81 10.01
CA ASN A 62 -13.62 24.96 10.20
C ASN A 62 -14.38 24.92 8.87
N GLY A 63 -13.76 25.39 7.79
CA GLY A 63 -14.45 25.67 6.53
C GLY A 63 -14.92 24.44 5.74
N MET A 64 -14.38 23.25 6.00
CA MET A 64 -14.72 22.00 5.29
C MET A 64 -15.85 21.21 5.97
N MET A 65 -16.24 21.54 7.21
CA MET A 65 -17.25 20.80 7.99
C MET A 65 -18.64 20.77 7.35
N ASP A 66 -18.93 21.70 6.42
CA ASP A 66 -20.19 21.78 5.69
C ASP A 66 -20.45 20.54 4.81
N ILE A 67 -19.39 19.81 4.39
CA ILE A 67 -19.52 18.64 3.52
C ILE A 67 -20.32 17.52 4.19
N ALA A 68 -20.06 17.27 5.47
CA ALA A 68 -20.76 16.25 6.24
C ALA A 68 -22.19 16.67 6.63
N ARG A 69 -22.54 17.95 6.51
CA ARG A 69 -23.85 18.50 6.92
C ARG A 69 -24.84 18.57 5.77
N HIS A 70 -24.43 19.09 4.62
CA HIS A 70 -25.32 19.32 3.45
C HIS A 70 -24.53 19.19 2.11
N GLY A 71 -23.35 18.59 2.12
CA GLY A 71 -22.56 18.42 0.90
C GLY A 71 -23.10 17.34 -0.03
N ILE A 72 -23.68 16.28 0.49
CA ILE A 72 -24.10 15.10 -0.27
C ILE A 72 -25.63 14.93 -0.25
N TYR A 73 -26.29 15.24 0.85
CA TYR A 73 -27.76 15.15 1.00
C TYR A 73 -28.39 16.51 1.27
N GLN A 74 -29.71 16.59 1.10
CA GLN A 74 -30.51 17.78 1.39
C GLN A 74 -31.23 17.61 2.74
N PRO A 75 -30.67 18.16 3.85
CA PRO A 75 -31.11 17.84 5.21
C PRO A 75 -32.56 18.29 5.50
N GLU A 76 -33.07 19.27 4.77
CA GLU A 76 -34.48 19.75 4.91
C GLU A 76 -35.51 18.68 4.58
N HIS A 77 -35.16 17.64 3.88
CA HIS A 77 -36.03 16.53 3.53
C HIS A 77 -35.86 15.30 4.41
N PHE A 78 -34.92 15.32 5.37
CA PHE A 78 -34.68 14.21 6.28
C PHE A 78 -35.08 14.55 7.72
N TYR A 79 -35.65 13.54 8.40
CA TYR A 79 -35.95 13.65 9.82
C TYR A 79 -34.67 13.38 10.66
N PHE A 80 -34.69 13.89 11.90
CA PHE A 80 -33.59 13.72 12.84
C PHE A 80 -33.17 12.23 13.01
N ALA A 81 -34.15 11.32 13.14
CA ALA A 81 -33.91 9.89 13.27
C ALA A 81 -33.19 9.31 12.05
N GLU A 82 -33.55 9.77 10.85
CA GLU A 82 -32.95 9.32 9.59
C GLU A 82 -31.50 9.84 9.44
N ILE A 83 -31.26 11.10 9.78
CA ILE A 83 -29.91 11.68 9.78
C ILE A 83 -29.00 10.91 10.75
N MET A 84 -29.45 10.65 11.99
CA MET A 84 -28.66 9.90 12.96
C MET A 84 -28.36 8.46 12.49
N CYS A 85 -29.29 7.85 11.75
CA CYS A 85 -29.08 6.53 11.12
C CYS A 85 -27.99 6.59 10.03
N ILE A 86 -28.05 7.60 9.13
CA ILE A 86 -27.02 7.80 8.09
C ILE A 86 -25.65 8.01 8.74
N LEU A 87 -25.55 8.94 9.69
CA LEU A 87 -24.29 9.29 10.34
C LEU A 87 -23.66 8.11 11.08
N LEU A 88 -24.48 7.29 11.75
CA LEU A 88 -24.01 6.06 12.41
C LEU A 88 -23.53 5.02 11.39
N ALA A 89 -24.26 4.83 10.29
CA ALA A 89 -23.87 3.91 9.22
C ALA A 89 -22.50 4.30 8.62
N VAL A 90 -22.30 5.59 8.35
CA VAL A 90 -21.05 6.14 7.83
C VAL A 90 -19.90 5.83 8.78
N MET A 91 -19.98 6.22 10.05
CA MET A 91 -18.89 6.05 11.00
C MET A 91 -18.55 4.58 11.27
N LEU A 92 -19.56 3.69 11.32
CA LEU A 92 -19.32 2.24 11.45
C LEU A 92 -18.60 1.66 10.24
N THR A 93 -18.95 2.12 9.05
CA THR A 93 -18.34 1.65 7.81
C THR A 93 -16.90 2.14 7.69
N ASP A 94 -16.68 3.43 7.90
CA ASP A 94 -15.39 4.09 7.68
C ASP A 94 -14.29 3.51 8.58
N VAL A 95 -14.54 3.42 9.89
CA VAL A 95 -13.56 2.88 10.86
C VAL A 95 -13.14 1.44 10.48
N VAL A 96 -14.10 0.60 10.07
CA VAL A 96 -13.80 -0.79 9.69
C VAL A 96 -13.04 -0.84 8.36
N LEU A 97 -13.49 -0.08 7.36
CA LEU A 97 -12.90 -0.05 6.03
C LEU A 97 -11.44 0.43 6.07
N LEU A 98 -11.19 1.55 6.73
CA LEU A 98 -9.85 2.11 6.86
C LEU A 98 -8.90 1.20 7.63
N ASP A 99 -9.34 0.54 8.70
CA ASP A 99 -8.48 -0.40 9.44
C ASP A 99 -8.09 -1.62 8.61
N VAL A 100 -8.98 -2.13 7.76
CA VAL A 100 -8.69 -3.22 6.82
C VAL A 100 -7.62 -2.80 5.83
N PHE A 101 -7.75 -1.63 5.16
CA PHE A 101 -6.76 -1.13 4.20
C PHE A 101 -5.42 -0.85 4.86
N ASN A 102 -5.39 -0.27 6.06
CA ASN A 102 -4.17 -0.08 6.83
C ASN A 102 -3.46 -1.39 7.17
N SER A 103 -4.23 -2.44 7.47
CA SER A 103 -3.68 -3.76 7.76
C SER A 103 -3.09 -4.44 6.52
N MET A 104 -3.55 -4.07 5.33
CA MET A 104 -2.99 -4.48 4.04
C MET A 104 -1.77 -3.65 3.62
N GLY A 105 -1.51 -2.51 4.28
CA GLY A 105 -0.44 -1.57 3.93
C GLY A 105 -0.72 -0.80 2.64
N MET A 106 -1.98 -0.67 2.24
CA MET A 106 -2.39 0.03 1.02
C MET A 106 -2.84 1.45 1.36
N PRO A 107 -2.27 2.48 0.69
CA PRO A 107 -2.74 3.86 0.84
C PRO A 107 -4.13 4.00 0.22
N THR A 108 -5.09 4.46 1.00
CA THR A 108 -6.44 4.79 0.55
C THR A 108 -6.78 6.23 0.91
N SER A 109 -7.94 6.71 0.49
CA SER A 109 -8.38 8.10 0.74
C SER A 109 -9.54 8.13 1.71
N THR A 110 -9.34 8.75 2.84
CA THR A 110 -10.38 9.02 3.84
C THR A 110 -11.47 9.92 3.28
N THR A 111 -11.13 10.93 2.46
CA THR A 111 -12.10 11.80 1.79
C THR A 111 -13.01 11.03 0.84
N VAL A 112 -12.45 10.11 0.05
CA VAL A 112 -13.23 9.27 -0.87
C VAL A 112 -14.13 8.32 -0.10
N SER A 113 -13.61 7.69 0.97
CA SER A 113 -14.38 6.82 1.84
C SER A 113 -15.61 7.57 2.35
N LEU A 114 -15.41 8.69 3.04
CA LEU A 114 -16.50 9.51 3.60
C LEU A 114 -17.56 9.92 2.57
N VAL A 115 -17.13 10.44 1.41
CA VAL A 115 -18.06 10.92 0.36
C VAL A 115 -18.92 9.78 -0.17
N PHE A 116 -18.32 8.62 -0.46
CA PHE A 116 -19.07 7.48 -0.97
C PHE A 116 -19.90 6.77 0.11
N GLU A 117 -19.51 6.82 1.37
CA GLU A 117 -20.31 6.34 2.50
C GLU A 117 -21.53 7.23 2.74
N LEU A 118 -21.33 8.55 2.78
CA LEU A 118 -22.45 9.50 2.87
C LEU A 118 -23.42 9.31 1.71
N LEU A 119 -22.89 9.12 0.50
CA LEU A 119 -23.74 8.87 -0.68
C LEU A 119 -24.48 7.54 -0.55
N GLY A 120 -23.80 6.45 -0.10
CA GLY A 120 -24.41 5.13 0.06
C GLY A 120 -25.50 5.10 1.13
N GLY A 121 -25.22 5.66 2.32
CA GLY A 121 -26.17 5.74 3.43
C GLY A 121 -27.38 6.63 3.10
N THR A 122 -27.12 7.79 2.47
CA THR A 122 -28.20 8.68 2.00
C THR A 122 -29.05 8.02 0.91
N PHE A 123 -28.41 7.37 -0.06
CA PHE A 123 -29.12 6.70 -1.15
C PHE A 123 -30.03 5.59 -0.65
N ALA A 124 -29.61 4.83 0.38
CA ALA A 124 -30.44 3.81 1.01
C ALA A 124 -31.74 4.39 1.57
N LEU A 125 -31.65 5.48 2.37
CA LEU A 125 -32.84 6.09 2.97
C LEU A 125 -33.65 6.90 1.97
N ALA A 126 -32.99 7.50 0.96
CA ALA A 126 -33.68 8.19 -0.12
C ALA A 126 -34.55 7.22 -0.93
N LEU A 127 -34.09 6.01 -1.24
CA LEU A 127 -34.91 4.98 -1.91
C LEU A 127 -36.14 4.59 -1.10
N ILE A 128 -35.98 4.44 0.23
CA ILE A 128 -37.13 4.15 1.11
C ILE A 128 -38.13 5.30 1.10
N LYS A 129 -37.67 6.56 1.15
CA LYS A 129 -38.55 7.75 1.14
C LYS A 129 -39.28 7.90 -0.18
N VAL A 130 -38.60 7.74 -1.31
CA VAL A 130 -39.22 7.80 -2.64
C VAL A 130 -40.24 6.68 -2.82
N HIS A 131 -39.96 5.47 -2.30
CA HIS A 131 -40.93 4.36 -2.35
C HIS A 131 -42.19 4.63 -1.54
N ASN A 132 -42.07 5.35 -0.42
CA ASN A 132 -43.16 5.64 0.51
C ASN A 132 -43.87 6.97 0.21
N SER A 133 -43.44 7.74 -0.81
CA SER A 133 -43.97 9.05 -1.15
C SER A 133 -44.13 9.19 -2.65
N ASP A 134 -45.33 9.56 -3.09
CA ASP A 134 -45.62 9.80 -4.52
C ASP A 134 -45.12 11.16 -5.04
N THR A 135 -44.57 12.00 -4.17
CA THR A 135 -44.23 13.41 -4.50
C THR A 135 -42.71 13.70 -4.48
N LEU A 136 -41.90 12.82 -3.89
CA LEU A 136 -40.44 13.04 -3.75
C LEU A 136 -39.66 12.28 -4.83
N ALA A 137 -38.72 12.97 -5.48
CA ALA A 137 -37.77 12.36 -6.38
C ALA A 137 -36.36 12.21 -5.71
N LEU A 138 -35.52 11.32 -6.22
CA LEU A 138 -34.15 11.16 -5.70
C LEU A 138 -33.32 12.45 -5.75
N GLY A 139 -33.57 13.30 -6.78
CA GLY A 139 -32.89 14.59 -6.91
C GLY A 139 -33.25 15.61 -5.83
N ASP A 140 -34.43 15.47 -5.17
CA ASP A 140 -34.83 16.33 -4.06
C ASP A 140 -34.13 15.93 -2.74
N LEU A 141 -33.67 14.71 -2.64
CA LEU A 141 -33.08 14.14 -1.43
C LEU A 141 -31.53 14.14 -1.46
N ILE A 142 -30.99 13.98 -2.65
CA ILE A 142 -29.51 13.92 -2.84
C ILE A 142 -29.07 15.19 -3.57
N ASN A 143 -28.04 15.85 -3.04
CA ASN A 143 -27.42 16.99 -3.68
C ASN A 143 -26.54 16.53 -4.86
N THR A 144 -27.16 16.14 -5.97
CA THR A 144 -26.50 15.51 -7.12
C THR A 144 -25.43 16.40 -7.73
N ASP A 145 -25.67 17.71 -7.82
CA ASP A 145 -24.74 18.68 -8.41
C ASP A 145 -23.44 18.79 -7.58
N LYS A 146 -23.59 18.93 -6.27
CA LYS A 146 -22.44 18.95 -5.36
C LYS A 146 -21.71 17.60 -5.29
N ALA A 147 -22.45 16.51 -5.17
CA ALA A 147 -21.86 15.15 -5.15
C ALA A 147 -21.05 14.89 -6.43
N LEU A 148 -21.62 15.20 -7.60
CA LEU A 148 -20.91 15.05 -8.88
C LEU A 148 -19.70 15.96 -8.96
N SER A 149 -19.81 17.22 -8.53
CA SER A 149 -18.69 18.18 -8.49
C SER A 149 -17.53 17.68 -7.64
N VAL A 150 -17.83 17.13 -6.45
CA VAL A 150 -16.82 16.56 -5.54
C VAL A 150 -16.15 15.34 -6.16
N ILE A 151 -16.93 14.41 -6.71
CA ILE A 151 -16.41 13.20 -7.36
C ILE A 151 -15.52 13.58 -8.56
N MET A 152 -15.98 14.52 -9.41
CA MET A 152 -15.19 15.00 -10.54
C MET A 152 -13.91 15.70 -10.09
N ALA A 153 -13.96 16.52 -9.04
CA ALA A 153 -12.78 17.19 -8.50
C ALA A 153 -11.73 16.17 -8.01
N ILE A 154 -12.15 15.10 -7.34
CA ILE A 154 -11.28 14.02 -6.90
C ILE A 154 -10.55 13.38 -8.09
N PHE A 155 -11.27 12.95 -9.13
CA PHE A 155 -10.67 12.28 -10.28
C PHE A 155 -9.83 13.22 -11.16
N VAL A 156 -10.28 14.44 -11.40
CA VAL A 156 -9.51 15.43 -12.18
C VAL A 156 -8.22 15.81 -11.46
N SER A 157 -8.25 15.91 -10.12
CA SER A 157 -7.05 16.21 -9.33
C SER A 157 -5.95 15.17 -9.51
N VAL A 158 -6.27 13.90 -9.73
CA VAL A 158 -5.31 12.81 -10.02
C VAL A 158 -4.51 13.11 -11.29
N ALA A 159 -5.19 13.46 -12.38
CA ALA A 159 -4.55 13.77 -13.66
C ALA A 159 -3.71 15.06 -13.56
N ILE A 160 -4.25 16.09 -12.92
CA ILE A 160 -3.56 17.38 -12.70
C ILE A 160 -2.30 17.16 -11.87
N ALA A 161 -2.39 16.41 -10.75
CA ALA A 161 -1.26 16.15 -9.87
C ALA A 161 -0.13 15.39 -10.58
N PHE A 162 -0.47 14.38 -11.37
CA PHE A 162 0.51 13.64 -12.16
C PHE A 162 1.20 14.52 -13.20
N PHE A 163 0.42 15.26 -13.99
CA PHE A 163 0.93 16.11 -15.05
C PHE A 163 1.86 17.22 -14.51
N PHE A 164 1.40 17.96 -13.51
CA PHE A 164 2.21 19.03 -12.92
C PHE A 164 3.40 18.46 -12.13
N GLY A 165 3.25 17.29 -11.48
CA GLY A 165 4.37 16.56 -10.87
C GLY A 165 5.49 16.28 -11.87
N MET A 166 5.12 15.74 -13.03
CA MET A 166 6.05 15.47 -14.12
C MET A 166 6.67 16.76 -14.69
N LEU A 167 5.87 17.78 -14.97
CA LEU A 167 6.32 19.04 -15.58
C LEU A 167 7.28 19.81 -14.66
N VAL A 168 6.89 20.04 -13.41
CA VAL A 168 7.68 20.82 -12.45
C VAL A 168 8.99 20.10 -12.11
N GLN A 169 8.96 18.77 -11.94
CA GLN A 169 10.18 18.00 -11.71
C GLN A 169 11.11 18.02 -12.93
N TRP A 170 10.56 17.90 -14.13
CA TRP A 170 11.38 18.01 -15.34
C TRP A 170 12.10 19.36 -15.42
N ILE A 171 11.39 20.48 -15.15
CA ILE A 171 11.98 21.82 -15.10
C ILE A 171 13.05 21.89 -14.00
N ALA A 172 12.74 21.41 -12.78
CA ALA A 172 13.68 21.41 -11.68
C ALA A 172 14.94 20.61 -12.02
N ARG A 173 14.81 19.46 -12.70
CA ARG A 173 15.94 18.62 -13.12
C ARG A 173 16.78 19.27 -14.22
N VAL A 174 16.17 19.95 -15.15
CA VAL A 174 16.90 20.73 -16.18
C VAL A 174 17.74 21.83 -15.52
N ILE A 175 17.25 22.46 -14.45
CA ILE A 175 17.96 23.52 -13.71
C ILE A 175 19.07 22.93 -12.84
N PHE A 176 18.72 22.02 -11.92
CA PHE A 176 19.62 21.55 -10.86
C PHE A 176 20.45 20.31 -11.22
N THR A 177 20.00 19.49 -12.21
CA THR A 177 20.61 18.20 -12.54
C THR A 177 20.53 17.21 -11.33
N PHE A 178 21.13 16.03 -11.43
CA PHE A 178 21.27 15.12 -10.30
C PHE A 178 22.41 15.52 -9.35
N ASN A 179 23.42 16.25 -9.86
CA ASN A 179 24.45 16.86 -9.05
C ASN A 179 24.09 18.32 -8.78
N TYR A 180 23.14 18.52 -7.89
CA TYR A 180 22.61 19.85 -7.56
C TYR A 180 23.65 20.78 -6.92
N THR A 181 24.71 20.26 -6.30
CA THR A 181 25.74 21.09 -5.61
C THR A 181 26.45 22.04 -6.58
N LYS A 182 26.71 21.61 -7.81
CA LYS A 182 27.38 22.44 -8.84
C LYS A 182 26.55 23.65 -9.24
N LYS A 183 25.23 23.62 -9.08
CA LYS A 183 24.29 24.67 -9.50
C LYS A 183 23.68 25.48 -8.34
N MET A 184 23.98 25.12 -7.10
CA MET A 184 23.40 25.79 -5.92
C MET A 184 23.71 27.29 -5.85
N LYS A 185 24.88 27.72 -6.31
CA LYS A 185 25.39 29.09 -6.09
C LYS A 185 24.40 30.20 -6.48
N TYR A 186 23.65 30.04 -7.58
CA TYR A 186 22.77 31.10 -8.11
C TYR A 186 21.28 30.72 -8.14
N SER A 187 20.97 29.44 -8.23
CA SER A 187 19.58 28.98 -8.44
C SER A 187 18.86 28.58 -7.15
N ILE A 188 19.61 28.29 -6.08
CA ILE A 188 19.03 27.74 -4.86
C ILE A 188 18.20 28.77 -4.07
N ALA A 189 18.65 30.01 -4.03
CA ALA A 189 17.92 31.09 -3.35
C ALA A 189 16.59 31.37 -4.03
N LEU A 190 16.61 31.42 -5.38
CA LEU A 190 15.39 31.61 -6.18
C LEU A 190 14.42 30.45 -6.00
N PHE A 191 14.89 29.21 -6.08
CA PHE A 191 14.06 28.02 -5.87
C PHE A 191 13.46 28.01 -4.44
N GLY A 192 14.30 28.22 -3.43
CA GLY A 192 13.85 28.26 -2.04
C GLY A 192 12.90 29.42 -1.75
N GLY A 193 13.16 30.58 -2.37
CA GLY A 193 12.28 31.74 -2.30
C GLY A 193 10.90 31.48 -2.93
N ILE A 194 10.85 30.90 -4.14
CA ILE A 194 9.59 30.52 -4.80
C ILE A 194 8.84 29.48 -3.92
N ALA A 195 9.54 28.44 -3.48
CA ALA A 195 8.92 27.37 -2.67
C ALA A 195 8.34 27.91 -1.34
N ALA A 196 9.13 28.68 -0.58
CA ALA A 196 8.71 29.24 0.70
C ALA A 196 7.57 30.26 0.53
N THR A 197 7.66 31.14 -0.48
CA THR A 197 6.60 32.11 -0.76
C THR A 197 5.31 31.43 -1.14
N SER A 198 5.37 30.43 -1.98
CA SER A 198 4.19 29.65 -2.38
C SER A 198 3.54 28.96 -1.17
N ILE A 199 4.33 28.32 -0.33
CA ILE A 199 3.86 27.69 0.91
C ILE A 199 3.16 28.72 1.80
N ILE A 200 3.82 29.85 2.10
CA ILE A 200 3.29 30.89 3.00
C ILE A 200 2.03 31.54 2.40
N TYR A 201 2.01 31.79 1.09
CA TYR A 201 0.82 32.32 0.42
C TYR A 201 -0.39 31.43 0.61
N PHE A 202 -0.26 30.13 0.35
CA PHE A 202 -1.38 29.23 0.48
C PHE A 202 -1.77 28.95 1.94
N MET A 203 -0.78 28.91 2.86
CA MET A 203 -1.07 28.77 4.28
C MET A 203 -1.80 29.99 4.88
N LEU A 204 -1.23 31.17 4.69
CA LEU A 204 -1.75 32.38 5.35
C LEU A 204 -2.94 32.97 4.59
N ILE A 205 -2.83 33.11 3.26
CA ILE A 205 -3.82 33.84 2.49
C ILE A 205 -5.03 32.98 2.15
N LYS A 206 -4.82 31.71 1.86
CA LYS A 206 -5.91 30.79 1.46
C LYS A 206 -6.38 29.87 2.59
N GLY A 207 -5.45 29.33 3.40
CA GLY A 207 -5.78 28.38 4.47
C GLY A 207 -6.46 29.04 5.67
N LEU A 208 -6.09 30.26 6.02
CA LEU A 208 -6.67 30.98 7.16
C LEU A 208 -7.92 31.79 6.82
N LYS A 209 -8.33 31.81 5.56
CA LYS A 209 -9.46 32.63 5.09
C LYS A 209 -10.76 32.41 5.87
N ASP A 210 -11.04 31.18 6.26
CA ASP A 210 -12.28 30.79 6.93
C ASP A 210 -12.06 30.45 8.43
N SER A 211 -10.92 30.86 8.98
CA SER A 211 -10.63 30.66 10.41
C SER A 211 -11.44 31.65 11.28
N SER A 212 -11.75 31.23 12.50
CA SER A 212 -12.61 31.98 13.45
C SER A 212 -12.06 33.33 13.91
N PHE A 213 -10.75 33.57 13.74
CA PHE A 213 -10.10 34.83 14.11
C PHE A 213 -9.90 35.81 12.92
N MET A 214 -10.24 35.39 11.70
CA MET A 214 -10.12 36.22 10.51
C MET A 214 -11.33 37.16 10.37
N THR A 215 -11.15 38.42 10.73
CA THR A 215 -12.20 39.43 10.56
C THR A 215 -12.46 39.74 9.08
N PRO A 216 -13.70 40.17 8.72
CA PRO A 216 -13.99 40.58 7.34
C PRO A 216 -13.04 41.66 6.80
N GLU A 217 -12.64 42.62 7.65
CA GLU A 217 -11.72 43.70 7.31
C GLU A 217 -10.31 43.16 6.94
N ASN A 218 -9.76 42.26 7.75
CA ASN A 218 -8.48 41.63 7.47
C ASN A 218 -8.53 40.81 6.18
N LYS A 219 -9.66 40.15 5.92
CA LYS A 219 -9.86 39.38 4.71
C LYS A 219 -9.85 40.25 3.46
N HIS A 220 -10.57 41.38 3.46
CA HIS A 220 -10.56 42.34 2.38
C HIS A 220 -9.17 42.96 2.20
N TRP A 221 -8.50 43.39 3.27
CA TRP A 221 -7.16 43.93 3.21
C TRP A 221 -6.15 42.98 2.59
N ILE A 222 -6.18 41.68 2.96
CA ILE A 222 -5.31 40.65 2.37
C ILE A 222 -5.62 40.45 0.87
N GLN A 223 -6.90 40.44 0.48
CA GLN A 223 -7.33 40.28 -0.90
C GLN A 223 -6.83 41.44 -1.77
N ASP A 224 -6.99 42.66 -1.29
CA ASP A 224 -6.60 43.88 -2.00
C ASP A 224 -5.07 43.99 -2.11
N ASN A 225 -4.33 43.51 -1.12
CA ASN A 225 -2.87 43.57 -1.06
C ASN A 225 -2.17 42.25 -1.40
N THR A 226 -2.86 41.31 -2.07
CA THR A 226 -2.30 39.98 -2.36
C THR A 226 -1.00 40.04 -3.17
N LEU A 227 -0.93 40.84 -4.23
CA LEU A 227 0.25 40.94 -5.09
C LEU A 227 1.45 41.59 -4.38
N PRO A 228 1.29 42.73 -3.66
CA PRO A 228 2.33 43.27 -2.80
C PRO A 228 2.84 42.28 -1.75
N LEU A 229 1.94 41.57 -1.08
CA LEU A 229 2.31 40.57 -0.06
C LEU A 229 3.17 39.44 -0.66
N ILE A 230 2.76 38.88 -1.80
CA ILE A 230 3.53 37.85 -2.51
C ILE A 230 4.91 38.39 -2.87
N THR A 231 5.01 39.62 -3.36
CA THR A 231 6.29 40.22 -3.73
C THR A 231 7.19 40.42 -2.54
N VAL A 232 6.68 40.94 -1.43
CA VAL A 232 7.45 41.11 -0.19
C VAL A 232 7.93 39.75 0.35
N PHE A 233 7.05 38.75 0.43
CA PHE A 233 7.45 37.42 0.86
C PHE A 233 8.47 36.80 -0.05
N PHE A 234 8.33 36.95 -1.36
CA PHE A 234 9.29 36.43 -2.33
C PHE A 234 10.68 37.03 -2.17
N VAL A 235 10.77 38.33 -2.01
CA VAL A 235 12.05 39.02 -1.76
C VAL A 235 12.63 38.58 -0.44
N PHE A 236 11.83 38.60 0.63
CA PHE A 236 12.25 38.19 1.97
C PHE A 236 12.79 36.76 2.01
N PHE A 237 12.01 35.79 1.49
CA PHE A 237 12.41 34.38 1.53
C PHE A 237 13.57 34.10 0.58
N THR A 238 13.66 34.77 -0.56
CA THR A 238 14.81 34.63 -1.46
C THR A 238 16.08 35.08 -0.76
N LEU A 239 16.06 36.24 -0.08
CA LEU A 239 17.18 36.73 0.70
C LEU A 239 17.52 35.82 1.87
N LEU A 240 16.51 35.35 2.61
CA LEU A 240 16.69 34.42 3.71
C LEU A 240 17.35 33.10 3.24
N MET A 241 16.89 32.53 2.13
CA MET A 241 17.48 31.30 1.58
C MET A 241 18.91 31.53 1.07
N GLN A 242 19.22 32.72 0.57
CA GLN A 242 20.58 33.09 0.20
C GLN A 242 21.48 33.17 1.44
N VAL A 243 21.02 33.78 2.52
CA VAL A 243 21.76 33.85 3.80
C VAL A 243 22.01 32.45 4.36
N LEU A 244 20.99 31.59 4.38
CA LEU A 244 21.12 30.19 4.81
C LEU A 244 22.15 29.44 3.96
N HIS A 245 22.17 29.69 2.65
CA HIS A 245 23.17 29.10 1.76
C HIS A 245 24.59 29.58 2.11
N TRP A 246 24.79 30.85 2.43
CA TRP A 246 26.07 31.39 2.86
C TRP A 246 26.53 30.80 4.19
N LEU A 247 25.57 30.50 5.10
CA LEU A 247 25.81 29.80 6.37
C LEU A 247 26.06 28.29 6.17
N LYS A 248 26.19 27.82 4.92
CA LYS A 248 26.39 26.40 4.54
C LYS A 248 25.25 25.48 4.96
N VAL A 249 24.06 26.01 5.23
CA VAL A 249 22.85 25.21 5.47
C VAL A 249 22.34 24.68 4.13
N ASN A 250 21.99 23.41 4.08
CA ASN A 250 21.40 22.84 2.85
C ASN A 250 19.95 23.32 2.70
N VAL A 251 19.73 24.27 1.78
CA VAL A 251 18.43 24.90 1.54
C VAL A 251 17.36 23.87 1.11
N PHE A 252 17.73 22.81 0.37
CA PHE A 252 16.76 21.76 0.03
C PHE A 252 16.22 21.05 1.26
N LYS A 253 17.05 20.78 2.29
CA LYS A 253 16.57 20.23 3.57
C LYS A 253 15.58 21.16 4.24
N VAL A 254 15.85 22.46 4.24
CA VAL A 254 14.95 23.49 4.80
C VAL A 254 13.62 23.47 4.04
N VAL A 255 13.65 23.49 2.71
CA VAL A 255 12.43 23.44 1.89
C VAL A 255 11.65 22.15 2.11
N VAL A 256 12.31 21.00 2.23
CA VAL A 256 11.65 19.71 2.54
C VAL A 256 10.95 19.77 3.91
N LEU A 257 11.60 20.31 4.94
CA LEU A 257 11.01 20.42 6.28
C LEU A 257 9.85 21.44 6.33
N MET A 258 10.00 22.58 5.66
CA MET A 258 8.91 23.54 5.49
C MET A 258 7.75 22.94 4.70
N GLY A 259 8.05 22.21 3.62
CA GLY A 259 7.04 21.50 2.82
C GLY A 259 6.31 20.41 3.61
N THR A 260 7.03 19.67 4.46
CA THR A 260 6.43 18.68 5.38
C THR A 260 5.47 19.35 6.37
N PHE A 261 5.88 20.46 6.97
CA PHE A 261 5.01 21.26 7.86
C PHE A 261 3.76 21.76 7.12
N ALA A 262 3.96 22.37 5.95
CA ALA A 262 2.86 22.95 5.16
C ALA A 262 1.87 21.89 4.68
N LEU A 263 2.38 20.75 4.22
CA LEU A 263 1.54 19.66 3.73
C LEU A 263 0.79 18.97 4.89
N ALA A 264 1.42 18.84 6.06
CA ALA A 264 0.77 18.34 7.27
C ALA A 264 -0.33 19.28 7.77
N LEU A 265 -0.10 20.60 7.69
CA LEU A 265 -1.10 21.63 8.00
C LEU A 265 -2.25 21.60 7.00
N ALA A 266 -1.95 21.53 5.69
CA ALA A 266 -2.97 21.44 4.63
C ALA A 266 -3.79 20.15 4.74
N PHE A 267 -3.15 19.02 5.06
CA PHE A 267 -3.80 17.76 5.36
C PHE A 267 -4.82 17.91 6.49
N ALA A 268 -4.38 18.40 7.66
CA ALA A 268 -5.29 18.57 8.80
C ALA A 268 -6.41 19.57 8.49
N GLY A 269 -6.13 20.62 7.71
CA GLY A 269 -7.15 21.59 7.26
C GLY A 269 -8.19 20.99 6.32
N ASN A 270 -7.81 20.04 5.45
CA ASN A 270 -8.69 19.41 4.48
C ASN A 270 -9.39 18.15 5.03
N ASP A 271 -8.64 17.28 5.73
CA ASP A 271 -9.09 15.93 6.04
C ASP A 271 -9.68 15.78 7.45
N LEU A 272 -9.61 16.80 8.31
CA LEU A 272 -10.22 16.74 9.65
C LEU A 272 -11.73 16.48 9.58
N VAL A 273 -12.40 17.01 8.55
CA VAL A 273 -13.84 16.77 8.33
C VAL A 273 -14.17 15.31 8.13
N ASN A 274 -13.26 14.53 7.55
CA ASN A 274 -13.48 13.12 7.31
C ASN A 274 -13.65 12.34 8.63
N PHE A 275 -12.94 12.76 9.69
CA PHE A 275 -12.91 12.07 10.97
C PHE A 275 -13.95 12.58 11.97
N ILE A 276 -14.13 13.90 12.07
CA ILE A 276 -15.02 14.49 13.07
C ILE A 276 -16.22 15.22 12.50
N GLY A 277 -16.30 15.40 11.18
CA GLY A 277 -17.41 16.12 10.54
C GLY A 277 -18.76 15.44 10.76
N VAL A 278 -18.80 14.11 10.63
CA VAL A 278 -20.00 13.29 10.86
C VAL A 278 -20.46 13.34 12.32
N PRO A 279 -19.62 13.08 13.33
CA PRO A 279 -19.99 13.26 14.73
C PRO A 279 -20.45 14.68 15.09
N LEU A 280 -19.82 15.72 14.53
CA LEU A 280 -20.20 17.11 14.75
C LEU A 280 -21.54 17.47 14.07
N ALA A 281 -21.85 16.88 12.91
CA ALA A 281 -23.16 16.98 12.30
C ALA A 281 -24.23 16.34 13.21
N GLY A 282 -23.95 15.15 13.75
CA GLY A 282 -24.79 14.48 14.74
C GLY A 282 -24.98 15.31 16.02
N PHE A 283 -23.91 15.91 16.53
CA PHE A 283 -23.98 16.80 17.69
C PHE A 283 -24.86 18.04 17.43
N SER A 284 -24.69 18.70 16.28
CA SER A 284 -25.54 19.84 15.90
C SER A 284 -26.99 19.43 15.75
N SER A 285 -27.26 18.28 15.15
CA SER A 285 -28.61 17.71 14.98
C SER A 285 -29.26 17.40 16.32
N PHE A 286 -28.49 16.83 17.26
CA PHE A 286 -28.98 16.49 18.60
C PHE A 286 -29.33 17.74 19.42
N ILE A 287 -28.46 18.77 19.39
CA ILE A 287 -28.75 20.04 20.08
C ILE A 287 -29.99 20.69 19.54
N ASP A 288 -30.16 20.76 18.22
CA ASP A 288 -31.34 21.37 17.60
C ASP A 288 -32.61 20.59 17.95
N TYR A 289 -32.55 19.24 17.90
CA TYR A 289 -33.67 18.40 18.28
C TYR A 289 -34.05 18.56 19.76
N THR A 290 -33.10 18.65 20.66
CA THR A 290 -33.38 18.85 22.11
C THR A 290 -33.93 20.25 22.43
N ALA A 291 -33.51 21.27 21.66
CA ALA A 291 -33.97 22.64 21.85
C ALA A 291 -35.38 22.93 21.22
N ASN A 292 -35.63 22.40 20.03
CA ASN A 292 -36.78 22.76 19.20
C ASN A 292 -37.69 21.58 18.86
N GLY A 293 -37.34 20.34 19.23
CA GLY A 293 -38.09 19.15 18.88
C GLY A 293 -39.36 18.96 19.70
N SER A 294 -40.40 18.41 19.08
CA SER A 294 -41.69 18.09 19.68
C SER A 294 -41.77 16.75 20.42
N GLY A 295 -40.62 16.12 20.73
CA GLY A 295 -40.53 14.82 21.39
C GLY A 295 -40.62 13.60 20.48
N ASN A 296 -40.96 13.76 19.18
CA ASN A 296 -40.94 12.68 18.20
C ASN A 296 -39.80 12.86 17.18
N PRO A 297 -38.70 12.04 17.26
CA PRO A 297 -37.54 12.16 16.37
C PRO A 297 -37.83 11.82 14.90
N GLY A 298 -38.91 11.09 14.62
CA GLY A 298 -39.36 10.74 13.28
C GLY A 298 -40.14 11.83 12.52
N ASN A 299 -40.44 12.96 13.18
CA ASN A 299 -41.19 14.04 12.57
C ASN A 299 -40.46 15.39 12.60
N PHE A 300 -39.26 15.44 13.11
CA PHE A 300 -38.46 16.67 13.23
C PHE A 300 -37.50 16.79 12.05
N LEU A 301 -37.74 17.75 11.14
CA LEU A 301 -36.90 17.99 9.95
C LEU A 301 -35.64 18.76 10.32
N MET A 302 -34.52 18.40 9.69
CA MET A 302 -33.18 18.91 10.04
C MET A 302 -32.75 20.12 9.19
N THR A 303 -33.62 21.14 9.09
CA THR A 303 -33.36 22.40 8.33
C THR A 303 -32.18 23.20 8.90
N SER A 304 -31.88 23.06 10.18
CA SER A 304 -30.74 23.74 10.84
C SER A 304 -29.37 23.35 10.28
N LEU A 305 -29.24 22.18 9.66
CA LEU A 305 -28.01 21.74 9.03
C LEU A 305 -27.66 22.51 7.74
N LEU A 306 -28.57 23.24 7.16
CA LEU A 306 -28.32 24.11 5.99
C LEU A 306 -27.42 25.32 6.33
N GLY A 307 -27.40 25.75 7.57
CA GLY A 307 -26.55 26.85 8.03
C GLY A 307 -25.06 26.45 8.06
N PRO A 308 -24.15 27.45 8.00
CA PRO A 308 -22.71 27.20 8.07
C PRO A 308 -22.32 26.50 9.37
N ALA A 309 -21.38 25.56 9.29
CA ALA A 309 -20.90 24.84 10.46
C ALA A 309 -20.19 25.80 11.43
N LYS A 310 -20.66 25.85 12.67
CA LYS A 310 -20.00 26.55 13.79
C LYS A 310 -19.40 25.50 14.72
N THR A 311 -18.19 25.07 14.41
CA THR A 311 -17.50 24.04 15.23
C THR A 311 -16.88 24.70 16.47
N PRO A 312 -17.23 24.23 17.69
CA PRO A 312 -16.55 24.70 18.90
C PRO A 312 -15.05 24.39 18.86
N TRP A 313 -14.23 25.39 19.16
CA TRP A 313 -12.76 25.31 19.05
C TRP A 313 -12.12 24.17 19.86
N TYR A 314 -12.73 23.78 20.98
CA TYR A 314 -12.23 22.71 21.83
C TYR A 314 -12.29 21.33 21.16
N PHE A 315 -13.24 21.06 20.26
CA PHE A 315 -13.27 19.85 19.45
C PHE A 315 -12.12 19.81 18.45
N LEU A 316 -11.80 20.95 17.83
CA LEU A 316 -10.70 21.06 16.87
C LEU A 316 -9.34 20.81 17.54
N ILE A 317 -9.11 21.44 18.69
CA ILE A 317 -7.89 21.24 19.48
C ILE A 317 -7.80 19.80 19.98
N GLY A 318 -8.88 19.24 20.51
CA GLY A 318 -8.93 17.85 20.97
C GLY A 318 -8.62 16.87 19.85
N ALA A 319 -9.23 17.05 18.69
CA ALA A 319 -8.95 16.23 17.50
C ALA A 319 -7.49 16.37 17.05
N GLY A 320 -6.96 17.60 16.99
CA GLY A 320 -5.55 17.83 16.67
C GLY A 320 -4.58 17.13 17.62
N ALA A 321 -4.86 17.15 18.93
CA ALA A 321 -4.06 16.43 19.92
C ALA A 321 -4.10 14.90 19.72
N ILE A 322 -5.27 14.33 19.43
CA ILE A 322 -5.43 12.89 19.12
C ILE A 322 -4.70 12.53 17.83
N MET A 323 -4.79 13.36 16.78
CA MET A 323 -4.07 13.15 15.53
C MET A 323 -2.55 13.11 15.74
N VAL A 324 -2.00 14.03 16.53
CA VAL A 324 -0.55 14.06 16.87
C VAL A 324 -0.16 12.82 17.66
N TYR A 325 -0.98 12.42 18.64
CA TYR A 325 -0.75 11.20 19.41
C TYR A 325 -0.75 9.97 18.49
N ALA A 326 -1.73 9.85 17.59
CA ALA A 326 -1.83 8.77 16.61
C ALA A 326 -0.61 8.73 15.70
N LEU A 327 -0.16 9.89 15.18
CA LEU A 327 1.02 10.00 14.33
C LEU A 327 2.28 9.46 15.03
N CYS A 328 2.46 9.80 16.32
CA CYS A 328 3.64 9.41 17.09
C CYS A 328 3.65 7.92 17.48
N THR A 329 2.48 7.29 17.62
CA THR A 329 2.35 5.93 18.17
C THR A 329 2.06 4.85 17.13
N SER A 330 1.60 5.22 15.92
CA SER A 330 1.16 4.27 14.91
C SER A 330 2.31 3.48 14.27
N LYS A 331 2.27 2.16 14.44
CA LYS A 331 3.18 1.24 13.77
C LYS A 331 2.70 0.87 12.34
N LYS A 332 1.41 0.99 12.04
CA LYS A 332 0.84 0.68 10.73
C LYS A 332 1.22 1.74 9.69
N ALA A 333 1.36 3.01 10.08
CA ALA A 333 1.80 4.10 9.23
C ALA A 333 3.13 3.80 8.51
N HIS A 334 4.07 3.13 9.18
CA HIS A 334 5.34 2.73 8.56
C HIS A 334 5.19 1.80 7.35
N ALA A 335 4.21 0.88 7.37
CA ALA A 335 3.98 -0.03 6.26
C ALA A 335 3.45 0.72 5.02
N VAL A 336 2.53 1.66 5.22
CA VAL A 336 1.96 2.49 4.14
C VAL A 336 3.03 3.42 3.55
N ILE A 337 3.85 4.06 4.40
CA ILE A 337 4.97 4.90 3.96
C ILE A 337 5.96 4.08 3.13
N LYS A 338 6.32 2.87 3.57
CA LYS A 338 7.24 2.00 2.85
C LYS A 338 6.74 1.68 1.44
N THR A 339 5.48 1.29 1.28
CA THR A 339 4.88 0.99 -0.04
C THR A 339 4.98 2.18 -1.00
N SER A 340 4.64 3.38 -0.53
CA SER A 340 4.71 4.59 -1.36
C SER A 340 6.15 5.00 -1.71
N VAL A 341 7.08 4.88 -0.77
CA VAL A 341 8.51 5.17 -0.98
C VAL A 341 9.11 4.18 -1.98
N ASP A 342 8.81 2.89 -1.85
CA ASP A 342 9.34 1.84 -2.73
C ASP A 342 8.87 2.02 -4.18
N LEU A 343 7.59 2.40 -4.41
CA LEU A 343 7.07 2.70 -5.75
C LEU A 343 7.70 3.95 -6.40
N SER A 344 8.14 4.92 -5.59
CA SER A 344 8.76 6.16 -6.06
C SER A 344 10.30 6.12 -6.08
N ARG A 345 10.93 5.00 -5.68
CA ARG A 345 12.38 4.84 -5.57
C ARG A 345 13.12 5.13 -6.88
N GLN A 346 14.30 5.75 -6.79
CA GLN A 346 15.11 6.12 -7.94
C GLN A 346 15.99 4.97 -8.43
N ASP A 347 16.43 4.12 -7.50
CA ASP A 347 17.29 2.98 -7.81
C ASP A 347 16.47 1.76 -8.20
N GLU A 348 17.09 0.84 -8.94
CA GLU A 348 16.58 -0.50 -9.19
C GLU A 348 16.70 -1.30 -7.89
N GLY A 349 15.57 -1.71 -7.34
CA GLY A 349 15.47 -2.46 -6.09
C GLY A 349 14.47 -3.60 -6.19
N GLU A 350 14.13 -4.19 -5.03
CA GLU A 350 13.08 -5.20 -4.95
C GLU A 350 11.75 -4.65 -5.46
N GLU A 351 11.22 -5.23 -6.52
CA GLU A 351 9.92 -4.88 -7.05
C GLU A 351 8.83 -5.67 -6.33
N THR A 352 8.00 -4.96 -5.58
CA THR A 352 6.95 -5.55 -4.73
C THR A 352 5.78 -6.12 -5.55
N PHE A 353 5.59 -5.60 -6.78
CA PHE A 353 4.46 -5.97 -7.63
C PHE A 353 4.89 -6.87 -8.79
N GLY A 354 4.00 -7.80 -9.20
CA GLY A 354 4.21 -8.63 -10.38
C GLY A 354 4.00 -7.85 -11.69
N SER A 355 4.08 -8.51 -12.85
CA SER A 355 3.77 -7.91 -14.16
C SER A 355 2.33 -8.20 -14.58
N THR A 356 1.61 -7.21 -15.11
CA THR A 356 0.26 -7.38 -15.67
C THR A 356 0.23 -7.12 -17.18
N PRO A 357 -0.70 -7.73 -17.95
CA PRO A 357 -0.84 -7.47 -19.38
C PRO A 357 -1.10 -6.00 -19.70
N ILE A 358 -1.90 -5.31 -18.87
CA ILE A 358 -2.23 -3.88 -19.02
C ILE A 358 -0.96 -3.04 -18.90
N ALA A 359 -0.16 -3.27 -17.85
CA ALA A 359 1.08 -2.54 -17.64
C ALA A 359 2.07 -2.74 -18.80
N ARG A 360 2.19 -3.97 -19.33
CA ARG A 360 3.03 -4.24 -20.50
C ARG A 360 2.57 -3.46 -21.74
N THR A 361 1.27 -3.35 -21.95
CA THR A 361 0.70 -2.59 -23.08
C THR A 361 1.00 -1.10 -22.94
N ILE A 362 0.81 -0.54 -21.74
CA ILE A 362 1.11 0.87 -21.44
C ILE A 362 2.60 1.17 -21.66
N VAL A 363 3.50 0.31 -21.16
CA VAL A 363 4.95 0.48 -21.37
C VAL A 363 5.31 0.45 -22.86
N ARG A 364 4.79 -0.51 -23.62
CA ARG A 364 5.03 -0.60 -25.08
C ARG A 364 4.56 0.65 -25.81
N PHE A 365 3.35 1.12 -25.48
CA PHE A 365 2.79 2.34 -26.07
C PHE A 365 3.65 3.58 -25.72
N SER A 366 4.05 3.74 -24.45
CA SER A 366 4.90 4.83 -24.00
C SER A 366 6.27 4.82 -24.67
N MET A 367 6.87 3.63 -24.86
CA MET A 367 8.13 3.47 -25.59
C MET A 367 7.97 3.81 -27.07
N ALA A 368 6.89 3.43 -27.72
CA ALA A 368 6.61 3.77 -29.12
C ALA A 368 6.47 5.28 -29.31
N LEU A 369 5.74 5.94 -28.38
CA LEU A 369 5.59 7.40 -28.35
C LEU A 369 6.94 8.12 -28.14
N ALA A 370 7.73 7.67 -27.17
CA ALA A 370 9.05 8.22 -26.88
C ALA A 370 10.00 8.09 -28.08
N ASN A 371 9.98 6.95 -28.77
CA ASN A 371 10.75 6.71 -29.97
C ASN A 371 10.29 7.64 -31.14
N GLY A 372 8.98 7.88 -31.25
CA GLY A 372 8.41 8.82 -32.21
C GLY A 372 8.91 10.25 -31.96
N ILE A 373 8.79 10.73 -30.73
CA ILE A 373 9.27 12.07 -30.30
C ILE A 373 10.79 12.17 -30.49
N SER A 374 11.52 11.12 -30.14
CA SER A 374 12.98 11.09 -30.35
C SER A 374 13.38 11.24 -31.80
N ARG A 375 12.62 10.72 -32.76
CA ARG A 375 12.93 10.89 -34.22
C ARG A 375 12.82 12.35 -34.67
N ILE A 376 11.90 13.11 -34.07
CA ILE A 376 11.63 14.51 -34.43
C ILE A 376 12.61 15.47 -33.73
N THR A 377 13.17 15.06 -32.56
CA THR A 377 14.02 15.90 -31.73
C THR A 377 15.46 16.01 -32.32
N PRO A 378 16.04 17.18 -32.48
CA PRO A 378 17.41 17.38 -32.98
C PRO A 378 18.45 16.69 -32.06
N ASN A 379 19.52 16.17 -32.67
CA ASN A 379 20.57 15.44 -31.93
C ASN A 379 21.31 16.31 -30.90
N SER A 380 21.44 17.61 -31.13
CA SER A 380 22.04 18.55 -30.18
C SER A 380 21.18 18.67 -28.91
N THR A 381 19.87 18.79 -29.09
CA THR A 381 18.90 18.84 -27.94
C THR A 381 18.89 17.54 -27.15
N LYS A 382 18.98 16.39 -27.82
CA LYS A 382 19.10 15.10 -27.15
C LYS A 382 20.34 15.00 -26.27
N LYS A 383 21.52 15.31 -26.87
CA LYS A 383 22.79 15.30 -26.15
C LYS A 383 22.76 16.24 -24.94
N TRP A 384 22.20 17.45 -25.13
CA TRP A 384 22.06 18.42 -24.04
C TRP A 384 21.13 17.89 -22.91
N LEU A 385 19.98 17.32 -23.26
CA LEU A 385 19.07 16.70 -22.30
C LEU A 385 19.75 15.54 -21.55
N ASP A 386 20.46 14.67 -22.26
CA ASP A 386 21.14 13.53 -21.63
C ASP A 386 22.21 13.98 -20.64
N THR A 387 22.89 15.10 -20.87
CA THR A 387 23.83 15.68 -19.90
C THR A 387 23.13 16.17 -18.64
N ARG A 388 21.84 16.57 -18.71
CA ARG A 388 21.06 17.05 -17.56
C ARG A 388 20.51 15.90 -16.70
N PHE A 389 20.27 14.74 -17.30
CA PHE A 389 19.65 13.57 -16.67
C PHE A 389 20.64 12.43 -16.40
N ARG A 390 21.92 12.73 -16.18
CA ARG A 390 22.93 11.74 -15.78
C ARG A 390 22.70 11.30 -14.35
N LYS A 391 22.31 10.04 -14.15
CA LYS A 391 22.06 9.45 -12.82
C LYS A 391 23.36 9.12 -12.08
N ASP A 392 24.45 8.85 -12.78
CA ASP A 392 25.74 8.47 -12.21
C ASP A 392 26.33 9.53 -11.27
N GLU A 393 25.91 10.79 -11.45
CA GLU A 393 26.32 11.92 -10.62
C GLU A 393 25.30 12.24 -9.49
N ALA A 394 24.33 11.36 -9.22
CA ALA A 394 23.24 11.63 -8.26
C ALA A 394 23.77 11.73 -6.83
N ILE A 395 23.40 12.80 -6.13
CA ILE A 395 23.69 12.99 -4.72
C ILE A 395 22.51 12.48 -3.91
N ILE A 396 22.57 11.22 -3.54
CA ILE A 396 21.55 10.54 -2.73
C ILE A 396 22.19 10.16 -1.39
N ALA A 397 21.53 10.44 -0.29
CA ALA A 397 21.98 9.99 1.03
C ALA A 397 21.92 8.46 1.11
N ASP A 398 22.87 7.85 1.84
CA ASP A 398 22.93 6.40 2.00
C ASP A 398 21.60 5.80 2.45
N GLY A 399 21.06 4.91 1.62
CA GLY A 399 19.77 4.26 1.83
C GLY A 399 18.53 5.18 1.68
N ALA A 400 18.66 6.37 1.09
CA ALA A 400 17.52 7.17 0.67
C ALA A 400 16.94 6.62 -0.65
N ALA A 401 15.64 6.77 -0.84
CA ALA A 401 14.96 6.29 -2.04
C ALA A 401 15.10 7.24 -3.24
N PHE A 402 15.28 8.54 -2.98
CA PHE A 402 15.45 9.61 -3.97
C PHE A 402 16.10 10.85 -3.35
N ASP A 403 16.49 11.80 -4.20
CA ASP A 403 17.22 12.98 -3.79
C ASP A 403 16.34 14.10 -3.18
N LEU A 404 16.97 15.10 -2.57
CA LEU A 404 16.31 16.23 -1.92
C LEU A 404 15.59 17.16 -2.90
N VAL A 405 16.01 17.24 -4.19
CA VAL A 405 15.34 18.07 -5.20
C VAL A 405 13.94 17.52 -5.45
N ARG A 406 13.81 16.21 -5.68
CA ARG A 406 12.51 15.56 -5.89
C ARG A 406 11.63 15.65 -4.63
N ALA A 407 12.22 15.44 -3.46
CA ALA A 407 11.48 15.56 -2.20
C ALA A 407 10.89 16.98 -2.02
N SER A 408 11.68 18.02 -2.35
CA SER A 408 11.22 19.41 -2.29
C SER A 408 10.05 19.67 -3.25
N VAL A 409 10.18 19.22 -4.51
CA VAL A 409 9.11 19.39 -5.51
C VAL A 409 7.84 18.65 -5.09
N ASN A 410 7.97 17.39 -4.61
CA ASN A 410 6.82 16.61 -4.15
C ASN A 410 6.02 17.34 -3.07
N LEU A 411 6.69 17.80 -2.02
CA LEU A 411 6.03 18.42 -0.86
C LEU A 411 5.44 19.78 -1.19
N VAL A 412 6.18 20.62 -1.90
CA VAL A 412 5.72 21.96 -2.28
C VAL A 412 4.53 21.87 -3.22
N LEU A 413 4.66 21.10 -4.31
CA LEU A 413 3.61 21.02 -5.32
C LEU A 413 2.34 20.35 -4.77
N ALA A 414 2.47 19.25 -4.02
CA ALA A 414 1.31 18.61 -3.40
C ALA A 414 0.60 19.55 -2.43
N GLY A 415 1.35 20.25 -1.57
CA GLY A 415 0.81 21.25 -0.66
C GLY A 415 0.06 22.38 -1.38
N LEU A 416 0.62 22.87 -2.50
CA LEU A 416 -0.02 23.90 -3.33
C LEU A 416 -1.34 23.41 -3.94
N LEU A 417 -1.36 22.21 -4.53
CA LEU A 417 -2.54 21.66 -5.18
C LEU A 417 -3.67 21.39 -4.16
N ILE A 418 -3.33 20.85 -2.98
CA ILE A 418 -4.31 20.59 -1.91
C ILE A 418 -4.86 21.91 -1.37
N ALA A 419 -4.00 22.88 -1.06
CA ALA A 419 -4.41 24.19 -0.57
C ALA A 419 -5.28 24.95 -1.60
N LEU A 420 -5.00 24.80 -2.89
CA LEU A 420 -5.84 25.33 -3.95
C LEU A 420 -7.23 24.72 -3.93
N GLY A 421 -7.34 23.39 -3.86
CA GLY A 421 -8.62 22.68 -3.77
C GLY A 421 -9.43 23.09 -2.54
N THR A 422 -8.79 23.12 -1.37
CA THR A 422 -9.40 23.57 -0.11
C THR A 422 -9.90 25.02 -0.22
N SER A 423 -9.14 25.91 -0.88
CA SER A 423 -9.55 27.32 -1.08
C SER A 423 -10.78 27.47 -1.97
N LEU A 424 -11.04 26.51 -2.84
CA LEU A 424 -12.23 26.43 -3.70
C LEU A 424 -13.37 25.65 -3.03
N LYS A 425 -13.20 25.24 -1.77
CA LYS A 425 -14.16 24.38 -1.02
C LYS A 425 -14.45 23.05 -1.73
N LEU A 426 -13.47 22.55 -2.49
CA LEU A 426 -13.52 21.24 -3.12
C LEU A 426 -12.69 20.27 -2.27
N PRO A 427 -13.31 19.27 -1.64
CA PRO A 427 -12.59 18.25 -0.89
C PRO A 427 -11.79 17.40 -1.88
N LEU A 428 -10.48 17.55 -1.86
CA LEU A 428 -9.56 16.74 -2.64
C LEU A 428 -9.05 15.58 -1.77
N SER A 429 -8.77 14.46 -2.43
CA SER A 429 -8.03 13.39 -1.77
C SER A 429 -6.56 13.77 -1.66
N THR A 430 -6.12 14.05 -0.44
CA THR A 430 -4.71 14.35 -0.14
C THR A 430 -3.82 13.18 -0.54
N THR A 431 -4.27 11.94 -0.31
CA THR A 431 -3.57 10.71 -0.69
C THR A 431 -3.40 10.60 -2.20
N TYR A 432 -4.44 10.87 -2.98
CA TYR A 432 -4.35 10.77 -4.45
C TYR A 432 -3.42 11.82 -5.02
N VAL A 433 -3.55 13.05 -4.56
CA VAL A 433 -2.71 14.17 -5.03
C VAL A 433 -1.23 13.91 -4.72
N THR A 434 -0.90 13.58 -3.47
CA THR A 434 0.50 13.36 -3.06
C THR A 434 1.13 12.15 -3.74
N PHE A 435 0.38 11.06 -3.87
CA PHE A 435 0.84 9.86 -4.57
C PHE A 435 1.09 10.15 -6.05
N MET A 436 0.17 10.84 -6.73
CA MET A 436 0.30 11.12 -8.16
C MET A 436 1.37 12.17 -8.46
N VAL A 437 1.59 13.15 -7.59
CA VAL A 437 2.76 14.05 -7.69
C VAL A 437 4.05 13.23 -7.58
N ALA A 438 4.16 12.33 -6.59
CA ALA A 438 5.34 11.49 -6.41
C ALA A 438 5.59 10.56 -7.61
N MET A 439 4.53 10.03 -8.23
CA MET A 439 4.65 9.19 -9.44
C MET A 439 5.05 10.04 -10.67
N GLY A 440 4.47 11.22 -10.85
CA GLY A 440 4.82 12.15 -11.92
C GLY A 440 6.28 12.60 -11.84
N THR A 441 6.75 12.98 -10.65
CA THR A 441 8.16 13.37 -10.43
C THR A 441 9.12 12.19 -10.62
N SER A 442 8.72 10.98 -10.22
CA SER A 442 9.49 9.75 -10.44
C SER A 442 9.65 9.43 -11.92
N LEU A 443 8.59 9.60 -12.71
CA LEU A 443 8.63 9.44 -14.16
C LEU A 443 9.53 10.49 -14.84
N ALA A 444 9.40 11.76 -14.45
CA ALA A 444 10.23 12.86 -14.97
C ALA A 444 11.71 12.62 -14.72
N ASP A 445 12.08 12.04 -13.59
CA ASP A 445 13.45 11.69 -13.22
C ASP A 445 13.97 10.44 -13.95
N ARG A 446 13.21 9.89 -14.88
CA ARG A 446 13.51 8.63 -15.57
C ARG A 446 13.77 7.47 -14.59
N ALA A 447 13.18 7.52 -13.38
CA ALA A 447 13.34 6.47 -12.36
C ALA A 447 12.74 5.13 -12.81
N TRP A 448 11.81 5.14 -13.76
CA TRP A 448 11.19 3.96 -14.35
C TRP A 448 12.05 3.47 -15.51
N GLY A 449 13.13 2.74 -15.18
CA GLY A 449 14.01 2.11 -16.16
C GLY A 449 13.28 1.01 -16.94
N ARG A 450 13.89 0.53 -18.02
CA ARG A 450 13.29 -0.49 -18.90
C ARG A 450 12.93 -1.77 -18.16
N ASP A 451 13.74 -2.15 -17.19
CA ASP A 451 13.58 -3.40 -16.43
C ASP A 451 12.54 -3.28 -15.31
N SER A 452 12.37 -2.09 -14.74
CA SER A 452 11.44 -1.83 -13.61
C SER A 452 10.08 -1.24 -14.04
N ALA A 453 9.98 -0.63 -15.23
CA ALA A 453 8.81 0.13 -15.66
C ALA A 453 7.49 -0.67 -15.58
N VAL A 454 7.48 -1.94 -16.04
CA VAL A 454 6.27 -2.78 -16.04
C VAL A 454 5.79 -3.05 -14.62
N TYR A 455 6.70 -3.33 -13.70
CA TYR A 455 6.39 -3.64 -12.30
C TYR A 455 5.87 -2.38 -11.57
N ARG A 456 6.49 -1.23 -11.80
CA ARG A 456 6.07 0.06 -11.21
C ARG A 456 4.71 0.51 -11.73
N ILE A 457 4.46 0.42 -13.04
CA ILE A 457 3.14 0.70 -13.61
C ILE A 457 2.10 -0.27 -13.05
N THR A 458 2.42 -1.55 -12.89
CA THR A 458 1.51 -2.50 -12.24
C THR A 458 1.20 -2.06 -10.80
N GLY A 459 2.21 -1.63 -10.04
CA GLY A 459 2.03 -1.11 -8.68
C GLY A 459 1.12 0.12 -8.64
N VAL A 460 1.37 1.10 -9.50
CA VAL A 460 0.52 2.30 -9.62
C VAL A 460 -0.91 1.95 -9.99
N LEU A 461 -1.11 1.08 -10.99
CA LEU A 461 -2.45 0.61 -11.38
C LEU A 461 -3.15 -0.17 -10.27
N SER A 462 -2.41 -0.95 -9.48
CA SER A 462 -2.96 -1.67 -8.32
C SER A 462 -3.43 -0.71 -7.22
N VAL A 463 -2.67 0.36 -6.96
CA VAL A 463 -3.07 1.41 -6.01
C VAL A 463 -4.30 2.16 -6.52
N ILE A 464 -4.31 2.59 -7.79
CA ILE A 464 -5.47 3.25 -8.40
C ILE A 464 -6.69 2.32 -8.41
N GLY A 465 -6.52 1.04 -8.76
CA GLY A 465 -7.57 0.03 -8.68
C GLY A 465 -8.11 -0.13 -7.25
N GLY A 466 -7.23 -0.09 -6.25
CA GLY A 466 -7.60 -0.06 -4.82
C GLY A 466 -8.51 1.12 -4.48
N TRP A 467 -8.27 2.29 -5.05
CA TRP A 467 -9.10 3.48 -4.83
C TRP A 467 -10.55 3.30 -5.32
N PHE A 468 -10.73 2.71 -6.51
CA PHE A 468 -12.07 2.40 -7.03
C PHE A 468 -12.77 1.32 -6.19
N ILE A 469 -12.01 0.31 -5.73
CA ILE A 469 -12.54 -0.73 -4.84
C ILE A 469 -12.97 -0.10 -3.51
N THR A 470 -12.16 0.81 -2.95
CA THR A 470 -12.53 1.53 -1.71
C THR A 470 -13.82 2.31 -1.89
N ALA A 471 -13.94 3.11 -2.96
CA ALA A 471 -15.15 3.89 -3.23
C ALA A 471 -16.39 3.01 -3.37
N GLY A 472 -16.29 1.93 -4.16
CA GLY A 472 -17.38 0.97 -4.34
C GLY A 472 -17.75 0.22 -3.06
N ALA A 473 -16.76 -0.19 -2.28
CA ALA A 473 -16.96 -0.85 -0.98
C ALA A 473 -17.58 0.10 0.05
N ALA A 474 -17.08 1.34 0.14
CA ALA A 474 -17.62 2.39 1.01
C ALA A 474 -19.09 2.63 0.75
N PHE A 475 -19.46 2.87 -0.51
CA PHE A 475 -20.85 3.03 -0.92
C PHE A 475 -21.72 1.81 -0.57
N THR A 476 -21.28 0.63 -1.01
CA THR A 476 -22.09 -0.59 -0.90
C THR A 476 -22.28 -1.03 0.55
N ILE A 477 -21.19 -1.03 1.34
CA ILE A 477 -21.27 -1.44 2.75
C ILE A 477 -22.13 -0.46 3.53
N CYS A 478 -21.91 0.85 3.37
CA CYS A 478 -22.70 1.87 4.06
C CYS A 478 -24.19 1.82 3.67
N PHE A 479 -24.48 1.58 2.39
CA PHE A 479 -25.85 1.36 1.91
C PHE A 479 -26.55 0.23 2.68
N PHE A 480 -25.95 -0.94 2.78
CA PHE A 480 -26.54 -2.07 3.49
C PHE A 480 -26.58 -1.85 5.01
N VAL A 481 -25.56 -1.23 5.60
CA VAL A 481 -25.54 -0.89 7.02
C VAL A 481 -26.68 0.08 7.36
N ALA A 482 -26.92 1.10 6.53
CA ALA A 482 -28.03 2.05 6.71
C ALA A 482 -29.38 1.36 6.61
N LEU A 483 -29.59 0.43 5.66
CA LEU A 483 -30.81 -0.39 5.58
C LEU A 483 -31.02 -1.23 6.83
N VAL A 484 -29.98 -1.91 7.30
CA VAL A 484 -30.05 -2.75 8.51
C VAL A 484 -30.35 -1.91 9.74
N LEU A 485 -29.76 -0.72 9.88
CA LEU A 485 -30.05 0.21 10.98
C LEU A 485 -31.48 0.73 10.93
N HIS A 486 -31.97 1.06 9.75
CA HIS A 486 -33.33 1.60 9.56
C HIS A 486 -34.42 0.59 9.92
N TYR A 487 -34.32 -0.64 9.39
CA TYR A 487 -35.33 -1.69 9.62
C TYR A 487 -35.16 -2.45 10.94
N GLY A 488 -33.94 -2.63 11.40
CA GLY A 488 -33.64 -3.45 12.59
C GLY A 488 -33.69 -2.71 13.93
N GLY A 489 -33.83 -1.37 13.90
CA GLY A 489 -33.96 -0.55 15.11
C GLY A 489 -32.79 -0.75 16.11
N ASN A 490 -33.11 -0.70 17.40
CA ASN A 490 -32.10 -0.74 18.47
C ASN A 490 -31.28 -2.05 18.54
N ILE A 491 -31.86 -3.17 18.11
CA ILE A 491 -31.20 -4.48 18.13
C ILE A 491 -30.08 -4.48 17.07
N SER A 492 -30.33 -3.92 15.89
CA SER A 492 -29.35 -3.85 14.83
C SER A 492 -28.16 -2.93 15.19
N ILE A 493 -28.40 -1.85 15.93
CA ILE A 493 -27.34 -0.96 16.42
C ILE A 493 -26.36 -1.75 17.28
N ILE A 494 -26.84 -2.49 18.28
CA ILE A 494 -26.00 -3.27 19.18
C ILE A 494 -25.26 -4.38 18.42
N ALA A 495 -25.96 -5.07 17.51
CA ALA A 495 -25.36 -6.14 16.71
C ALA A 495 -24.25 -5.63 15.79
N LEU A 496 -24.46 -4.52 15.09
CA LEU A 496 -23.47 -3.94 14.18
C LEU A 496 -22.27 -3.37 14.93
N ILE A 497 -22.47 -2.77 16.10
CA ILE A 497 -21.38 -2.37 17.00
C ILE A 497 -20.54 -3.58 17.38
N GLY A 498 -21.18 -4.68 17.81
CA GLY A 498 -20.48 -5.91 18.16
C GLY A 498 -19.66 -6.50 17.00
N ILE A 499 -20.23 -6.47 15.79
CA ILE A 499 -19.55 -6.93 14.56
C ILE A 499 -18.36 -6.03 14.24
N ALA A 500 -18.50 -4.70 14.31
CA ALA A 500 -17.40 -3.76 14.05
C ALA A 500 -16.24 -3.98 15.03
N VAL A 501 -16.53 -4.07 16.33
CA VAL A 501 -15.52 -4.35 17.36
C VAL A 501 -14.82 -5.69 17.10
N PHE A 502 -15.59 -6.74 16.76
CA PHE A 502 -15.01 -8.05 16.42
C PHE A 502 -14.06 -7.97 15.21
N ILE A 503 -14.44 -7.27 14.15
CA ILE A 503 -13.61 -7.10 12.95
C ILE A 503 -12.32 -6.37 13.31
N LEU A 504 -12.40 -5.29 14.09
CA LEU A 504 -11.22 -4.49 14.50
C LEU A 504 -10.25 -5.34 15.34
N ILE A 505 -10.74 -6.12 16.30
CA ILE A 505 -9.91 -7.03 17.11
C ILE A 505 -9.24 -8.09 16.21
N ARG A 506 -10.01 -8.72 15.32
CA ARG A 506 -9.50 -9.71 14.37
C ARG A 506 -8.42 -9.15 13.45
N SER A 507 -8.63 -7.94 12.94
CA SER A 507 -7.65 -7.21 12.10
C SER A 507 -6.33 -7.00 12.83
N GLN A 508 -6.36 -6.58 14.11
CA GLN A 508 -5.15 -6.39 14.92
C GLN A 508 -4.40 -7.72 15.14
N VAL A 509 -5.13 -8.82 15.40
CA VAL A 509 -4.53 -10.15 15.57
C VAL A 509 -3.88 -10.63 14.27
N MET A 510 -4.55 -10.44 13.13
CA MET A 510 -4.01 -10.79 11.81
C MET A 510 -2.76 -9.96 11.47
N TYR A 511 -2.78 -8.66 11.74
CA TYR A 511 -1.63 -7.78 11.55
C TYR A 511 -0.41 -8.23 12.38
N LYS A 512 -0.61 -8.56 13.66
CA LYS A 512 0.45 -9.10 14.53
C LYS A 512 1.03 -10.41 13.98
N LYS A 513 0.18 -11.34 13.53
CA LYS A 513 0.62 -12.62 12.93
C LYS A 513 1.40 -12.40 11.64
N ARG A 514 0.96 -11.49 10.78
CA ARG A 514 1.67 -11.14 9.54
C ARG A 514 3.05 -10.55 9.84
N LYS A 515 3.12 -9.62 10.79
CA LYS A 515 4.37 -9.00 11.21
C LYS A 515 5.37 -9.99 11.83
N ALA A 516 4.89 -10.95 12.61
CA ALA A 516 5.72 -12.02 13.14
C ALA A 516 6.31 -12.91 12.01
N LYS A 517 5.56 -13.13 10.94
CA LYS A 517 6.03 -13.84 9.74
C LYS A 517 7.05 -13.01 8.93
N GLU A 518 6.90 -11.68 8.88
CA GLU A 518 7.84 -10.76 8.23
C GLU A 518 9.14 -10.55 9.02
N GLN A 519 9.14 -10.80 10.35
CA GLN A 519 10.35 -10.77 11.18
C GLN A 519 11.36 -11.87 10.82
N GLY A 520 10.96 -12.91 10.07
CA GLY A 520 11.86 -13.91 9.51
C GLY A 520 12.89 -13.37 8.49
N ASN A 521 12.82 -12.10 8.09
CA ASN A 521 13.76 -11.45 7.19
C ASN A 521 14.74 -10.50 7.90
N GLU A 522 14.96 -10.68 9.20
CA GLU A 522 15.87 -9.81 9.96
C GLU A 522 17.34 -10.01 9.54
N THR A 523 17.72 -11.24 9.24
CA THR A 523 19.03 -11.61 8.70
C THR A 523 19.31 -10.91 7.37
N LEU A 524 18.32 -10.83 6.48
CA LEU A 524 18.44 -10.12 5.22
C LEU A 524 18.60 -8.60 5.42
N LYS A 525 17.88 -8.01 6.38
CA LYS A 525 18.04 -6.58 6.70
C LYS A 525 19.42 -6.25 7.23
N GLN A 526 19.98 -7.09 8.09
CA GLN A 526 21.34 -6.95 8.59
C GLN A 526 22.34 -7.06 7.44
N LEU A 527 22.17 -8.08 6.57
CA LEU A 527 22.98 -8.27 5.38
C LEU A 527 23.00 -7.05 4.44
N MET A 528 21.85 -6.41 4.24
CA MET A 528 21.74 -5.22 3.38
C MET A 528 22.32 -3.95 4.01
N GLN A 529 22.53 -3.93 5.32
CA GLN A 529 23.05 -2.78 6.07
C GLN A 529 24.55 -2.88 6.36
N THR A 530 25.13 -4.09 6.38
CA THR A 530 26.55 -4.26 6.65
C THR A 530 27.41 -3.79 5.47
N THR A 531 28.56 -3.22 5.79
CA THR A 531 29.60 -2.80 4.85
C THR A 531 30.84 -3.72 4.88
N ASP A 532 30.91 -4.62 5.85
CA ASP A 532 31.96 -5.60 5.98
C ASP A 532 31.64 -6.86 5.16
N SER A 533 32.56 -7.23 4.25
CA SER A 533 32.37 -8.37 3.34
C SER A 533 32.36 -9.71 4.06
N GLU A 534 33.14 -9.87 5.13
CA GLU A 534 33.20 -11.13 5.88
C GLU A 534 31.92 -11.34 6.70
N GLU A 535 31.45 -10.30 7.38
CA GLU A 535 30.16 -10.31 8.05
C GLU A 535 29.01 -10.55 7.06
N ALA A 536 29.07 -9.92 5.88
CA ALA A 536 28.10 -10.11 4.81
C ALA A 536 28.04 -11.58 4.35
N LEU A 537 29.17 -12.26 4.21
CA LEU A 537 29.23 -13.68 3.83
C LEU A 537 28.59 -14.58 4.90
N GLN A 538 28.87 -14.33 6.18
CA GLN A 538 28.28 -15.10 7.29
C GLN A 538 26.74 -14.90 7.34
N LEU A 539 26.27 -13.66 7.19
CA LEU A 539 24.85 -13.36 7.13
C LEU A 539 24.18 -13.98 5.89
N MET A 540 24.87 -13.98 4.74
CA MET A 540 24.39 -14.60 3.51
C MET A 540 24.28 -16.12 3.65
N ARG A 541 25.27 -16.77 4.26
CA ARG A 541 25.25 -18.22 4.59
C ARG A 541 24.06 -18.55 5.49
N LYS A 542 23.85 -17.76 6.56
CA LYS A 542 22.72 -17.93 7.47
C LYS A 542 21.38 -17.74 6.75
N HIS A 543 21.22 -16.66 5.98
CA HIS A 543 20.02 -16.38 5.21
C HIS A 543 19.70 -17.47 4.21
N THR A 544 20.70 -17.93 3.43
CA THR A 544 20.52 -19.01 2.45
C THR A 544 20.05 -20.28 3.12
N ARG A 545 20.65 -20.67 4.27
CA ARG A 545 20.25 -21.85 5.04
C ARG A 545 18.79 -21.75 5.53
N GLU A 546 18.39 -20.60 6.06
CA GLU A 546 17.01 -20.37 6.51
C GLU A 546 16.00 -20.47 5.36
N GLU A 547 16.32 -19.90 4.19
CA GLU A 547 15.42 -19.91 3.01
C GLU A 547 15.33 -21.31 2.37
N LEU A 548 16.46 -21.99 2.19
CA LEU A 548 16.47 -23.37 1.67
C LEU A 548 15.79 -24.36 2.63
N GLY A 549 15.91 -24.13 3.96
CA GLY A 549 15.22 -24.91 4.98
C GLY A 549 13.70 -24.80 4.83
N LYS A 550 13.16 -23.58 4.59
CA LYS A 550 11.74 -23.37 4.32
C LYS A 550 11.27 -24.06 3.04
N VAL A 551 12.09 -24.06 1.98
CA VAL A 551 11.77 -24.77 0.74
C VAL A 551 11.71 -26.28 0.95
N LEU A 552 12.62 -26.86 1.74
CA LEU A 552 12.57 -28.27 2.08
C LEU A 552 11.39 -28.61 3.00
N GLU A 553 11.05 -27.77 3.96
CA GLU A 553 9.84 -27.91 4.79
C GLU A 553 8.56 -27.90 3.94
N TYR A 554 8.48 -26.98 2.99
CA TYR A 554 7.40 -26.94 2.01
C TYR A 554 7.36 -28.23 1.17
N ALA A 555 8.52 -28.68 0.69
CA ALA A 555 8.64 -29.88 -0.14
C ALA A 555 8.17 -31.12 0.62
N GLU A 556 8.61 -31.33 1.86
CA GLU A 556 8.17 -32.40 2.76
C GLU A 556 6.64 -32.39 2.90
N THR A 557 6.11 -31.26 3.40
CA THR A 557 4.69 -31.15 3.74
C THR A 557 3.79 -31.25 2.51
N ASN A 558 4.15 -30.61 1.40
CA ASN A 558 3.28 -30.53 0.24
C ASN A 558 3.37 -31.77 -0.68
N PHE A 559 4.52 -32.42 -0.71
CA PHE A 559 4.68 -33.72 -1.37
C PHE A 559 3.81 -34.77 -0.67
N GLU A 560 3.94 -34.93 0.66
CA GLU A 560 3.14 -35.84 1.48
C GLU A 560 1.64 -35.54 1.34
N LEU A 561 1.24 -34.26 1.46
CA LEU A 561 -0.16 -33.86 1.34
C LEU A 561 -0.73 -34.20 -0.06
N THR A 562 0.05 -33.99 -1.11
CA THR A 562 -0.37 -34.29 -2.50
C THR A 562 -0.59 -35.76 -2.70
N VAL A 563 0.39 -36.59 -2.33
CA VAL A 563 0.33 -38.06 -2.49
C VAL A 563 -0.80 -38.64 -1.65
N THR A 564 -0.85 -38.33 -0.35
CA THR A 564 -1.88 -38.85 0.55
C THR A 564 -3.28 -38.45 0.07
N SER A 565 -3.45 -37.17 -0.33
CA SER A 565 -4.75 -36.69 -0.84
C SER A 565 -5.16 -37.37 -2.14
N PHE A 566 -4.23 -37.65 -3.02
CA PHE A 566 -4.52 -38.35 -4.29
C PHE A 566 -4.89 -39.80 -4.06
N LEU A 567 -4.12 -40.55 -3.25
CA LEU A 567 -4.38 -41.97 -2.94
C LEU A 567 -5.73 -42.18 -2.23
N HIS A 568 -6.18 -41.19 -1.44
CA HIS A 568 -7.48 -41.22 -0.75
C HIS A 568 -8.59 -40.43 -1.48
N GLU A 569 -8.37 -40.00 -2.70
CA GLU A 569 -9.33 -39.26 -3.54
C GLU A 569 -9.87 -37.98 -2.85
N ASN A 570 -9.03 -37.32 -2.03
CA ASN A 570 -9.37 -36.12 -1.27
C ASN A 570 -9.17 -34.83 -2.09
N LEU A 571 -10.20 -34.40 -2.82
CA LEU A 571 -10.18 -33.19 -3.65
C LEU A 571 -9.84 -31.91 -2.84
N ARG A 572 -10.31 -31.80 -1.58
CA ARG A 572 -10.02 -30.61 -0.73
C ARG A 572 -8.55 -30.56 -0.38
N GLY A 573 -7.92 -31.68 -0.10
CA GLY A 573 -6.48 -31.78 0.17
C GLY A 573 -5.66 -31.36 -1.04
N LEU A 574 -5.98 -31.85 -2.24
CA LEU A 574 -5.29 -31.47 -3.49
C LEU A 574 -5.44 -29.98 -3.85
N ARG A 575 -6.64 -29.41 -3.66
CA ARG A 575 -6.84 -27.96 -3.85
C ARG A 575 -6.02 -27.12 -2.87
N ARG A 576 -5.86 -27.60 -1.62
CA ARG A 576 -5.00 -26.96 -0.62
C ARG A 576 -3.53 -27.05 -1.02
N ALA A 577 -3.06 -28.21 -1.45
CA ALA A 577 -1.70 -28.43 -1.96
C ALA A 577 -1.39 -27.53 -3.16
N MET A 578 -2.30 -27.43 -4.12
CA MET A 578 -2.15 -26.54 -5.28
C MET A 578 -2.12 -25.05 -4.89
N GLY A 579 -2.94 -24.65 -3.92
CA GLY A 579 -2.92 -23.27 -3.38
C GLY A 579 -1.58 -22.92 -2.73
N SER A 580 -1.03 -23.82 -1.90
CA SER A 580 0.29 -23.70 -1.29
C SER A 580 1.40 -23.60 -2.35
N THR A 581 1.32 -24.43 -3.39
CA THR A 581 2.31 -24.43 -4.49
C THR A 581 2.35 -23.11 -5.27
N LYS A 582 1.20 -22.51 -5.53
CA LYS A 582 1.14 -21.20 -6.21
C LYS A 582 1.83 -20.11 -5.40
N PHE A 583 1.65 -20.13 -4.10
CA PHE A 583 2.29 -19.20 -3.18
C PHE A 583 3.81 -19.41 -3.14
N GLU A 584 4.27 -20.66 -2.99
CA GLU A 584 5.70 -21.00 -2.91
C GLU A 584 6.46 -20.68 -4.19
N LYS A 585 5.85 -20.87 -5.37
CA LYS A 585 6.44 -20.44 -6.66
C LYS A 585 6.75 -18.93 -6.69
N GLN A 586 5.95 -18.10 -6.01
CA GLN A 586 6.21 -16.66 -5.90
C GLN A 586 7.36 -16.39 -4.93
N LEU A 587 7.39 -17.09 -3.78
CA LEU A 587 8.46 -16.95 -2.80
C LEU A 587 9.83 -17.32 -3.37
N VAL A 588 9.95 -18.42 -4.09
CA VAL A 588 11.23 -18.84 -4.71
C VAL A 588 11.70 -17.84 -5.76
N LYS A 589 10.79 -17.24 -6.54
CA LYS A 589 11.15 -16.16 -7.46
C LYS A 589 11.66 -14.92 -6.73
N GLN A 590 11.04 -14.58 -5.60
CA GLN A 590 11.48 -13.46 -4.76
C GLN A 590 12.85 -13.78 -4.15
N MET A 591 13.06 -14.98 -3.62
CA MET A 591 14.32 -15.44 -3.06
C MET A 591 15.50 -15.29 -4.05
N LYS A 592 15.31 -15.68 -5.33
CA LYS A 592 16.32 -15.47 -6.38
C LYS A 592 16.67 -14.00 -6.57
N ARG A 593 15.67 -13.10 -6.63
CA ARG A 593 15.88 -11.65 -6.83
C ARG A 593 16.59 -11.03 -5.64
N THR A 594 16.10 -11.28 -4.44
CA THR A 594 16.64 -10.74 -3.20
C THR A 594 18.07 -11.17 -2.98
N GLY A 595 18.37 -12.44 -3.21
CA GLY A 595 19.71 -12.97 -3.07
C GLY A 595 20.69 -12.44 -4.10
N THR A 596 20.25 -12.17 -5.34
CA THR A 596 21.11 -11.51 -6.34
C THR A 596 21.54 -10.11 -5.88
N VAL A 597 20.63 -9.35 -5.29
CA VAL A 597 20.95 -8.03 -4.73
C VAL A 597 21.88 -8.16 -3.51
N ALA A 598 21.67 -9.16 -2.67
CA ALA A 598 22.52 -9.44 -1.50
C ALA A 598 23.96 -9.83 -1.88
N MET A 599 24.13 -10.56 -2.97
CA MET A 599 25.45 -10.92 -3.50
C MET A 599 26.31 -9.69 -3.87
N CYS A 600 25.70 -8.57 -4.24
CA CYS A 600 26.42 -7.32 -4.51
C CYS A 600 27.11 -6.70 -3.27
N ARG A 601 26.88 -7.24 -2.07
CA ARG A 601 27.54 -6.82 -0.82
C ARG A 601 28.81 -7.59 -0.52
N LEU A 602 29.06 -8.68 -1.23
CA LEU A 602 30.28 -9.48 -1.10
C LEU A 602 31.39 -8.92 -1.98
N ASP A 603 32.62 -9.20 -1.63
CA ASP A 603 33.77 -8.88 -2.46
C ASP A 603 33.82 -9.74 -3.74
N ASN A 604 34.51 -9.25 -4.76
CA ASN A 604 34.56 -9.88 -6.07
C ASN A 604 35.12 -11.31 -6.03
N ASN A 605 36.09 -11.59 -5.16
CA ASN A 605 36.68 -12.92 -5.07
C ASN A 605 35.69 -13.93 -4.50
N THR A 606 35.00 -13.58 -3.40
CA THR A 606 33.95 -14.40 -2.79
C THR A 606 32.78 -14.64 -3.75
N VAL A 607 32.41 -13.64 -4.54
CA VAL A 607 31.37 -13.80 -5.57
C VAL A 607 31.78 -14.79 -6.66
N LEU A 608 33.02 -14.73 -7.11
CA LEU A 608 33.56 -15.67 -8.12
C LEU A 608 33.63 -17.10 -7.59
N GLU A 609 34.05 -17.30 -6.34
CA GLU A 609 34.21 -18.63 -5.74
C GLU A 609 32.90 -19.27 -5.29
N LYS A 610 32.06 -18.52 -4.60
CA LYS A 610 30.83 -19.02 -3.95
C LYS A 610 29.55 -18.71 -4.70
N GLY A 611 29.54 -17.67 -5.53
CA GLY A 611 28.34 -17.20 -6.23
C GLY A 611 27.70 -18.25 -7.12
N LEU A 612 28.51 -19.06 -7.83
CA LEU A 612 28.01 -20.15 -8.67
C LEU A 612 27.16 -21.14 -7.85
N TYR A 613 27.66 -21.53 -6.68
CA TYR A 613 26.93 -22.49 -5.82
C TYR A 613 25.67 -21.89 -5.24
N TYR A 614 25.66 -20.59 -4.92
CA TYR A 614 24.46 -19.88 -4.50
C TYR A 614 23.38 -19.90 -5.57
N TYR A 615 23.73 -19.55 -6.83
CA TYR A 615 22.78 -19.56 -7.94
C TYR A 615 22.25 -20.96 -8.25
N GLN A 616 23.11 -21.97 -8.26
CA GLN A 616 22.70 -23.36 -8.46
C GLN A 616 21.78 -23.85 -7.34
N GLY A 617 22.02 -23.48 -6.08
CA GLY A 617 21.16 -23.81 -4.95
C GLY A 617 19.73 -23.23 -5.13
N ASN A 618 19.66 -21.98 -5.55
CA ASN A 618 18.37 -21.33 -5.85
C ASN A 618 17.66 -21.97 -7.05
N ASP A 619 18.41 -22.45 -8.06
CA ASP A 619 17.83 -23.13 -9.21
C ASP A 619 17.26 -24.49 -8.80
N PHE A 620 18.00 -25.29 -8.02
CA PHE A 620 17.50 -26.57 -7.52
C PHE A 620 16.31 -26.39 -6.57
N ALA A 621 16.31 -25.37 -5.72
CA ALA A 621 15.16 -25.03 -4.88
C ALA A 621 13.92 -24.69 -5.74
N SER A 622 14.11 -23.94 -6.82
CA SER A 622 13.02 -23.62 -7.75
C SER A 622 12.50 -24.87 -8.45
N GLU A 623 13.39 -25.72 -8.99
CA GLU A 623 12.99 -26.95 -9.69
C GLU A 623 12.30 -27.94 -8.75
N LEU A 624 12.69 -27.99 -7.48
CA LEU A 624 12.01 -28.79 -6.46
C LEU A 624 10.54 -28.35 -6.28
N VAL A 625 10.30 -27.03 -6.14
CA VAL A 625 8.94 -26.47 -6.03
C VAL A 625 8.14 -26.70 -7.32
N TYR A 626 8.78 -26.56 -8.50
CA TYR A 626 8.12 -26.83 -9.77
C TYR A 626 7.81 -28.32 -9.98
N SER A 627 8.62 -29.24 -9.50
CA SER A 627 8.35 -30.68 -9.57
C SER A 627 7.15 -31.07 -8.72
N ILE A 628 7.02 -30.52 -7.51
CA ILE A 628 5.83 -30.71 -6.68
C ILE A 628 4.58 -30.14 -7.36
N SER A 629 4.71 -29.04 -8.09
CA SER A 629 3.59 -28.50 -8.86
C SER A 629 3.17 -29.41 -10.00
N ARG A 630 4.14 -29.92 -10.76
CA ARG A 630 3.91 -30.86 -11.88
C ARG A 630 3.36 -32.22 -11.39
N LEU A 631 3.65 -32.58 -10.13
CA LEU A 631 3.03 -33.71 -9.46
C LEU A 631 1.58 -33.40 -9.08
N CYS A 632 1.33 -32.27 -8.44
CA CYS A 632 0.02 -31.92 -7.86
C CYS A 632 -1.05 -31.63 -8.94
N GLU A 633 -0.67 -30.94 -10.03
CA GLU A 633 -1.61 -30.47 -11.07
C GLU A 633 -2.34 -31.63 -11.78
N PRO A 634 -1.65 -32.67 -12.30
CA PRO A 634 -2.31 -33.83 -12.92
C PRO A 634 -3.11 -34.66 -11.91
N CYS A 635 -2.64 -34.77 -10.66
CA CYS A 635 -3.38 -35.44 -9.60
C CYS A 635 -4.70 -34.75 -9.29
N LEU A 636 -4.67 -33.40 -9.20
CA LEU A 636 -5.87 -32.59 -9.00
C LEU A 636 -6.84 -32.72 -10.17
N GLU A 637 -6.33 -32.60 -11.42
CA GLU A 637 -7.15 -32.73 -12.61
C GLU A 637 -7.81 -34.12 -12.72
N HIS A 638 -7.08 -35.17 -12.34
CA HIS A 638 -7.57 -36.52 -12.35
C HIS A 638 -8.78 -36.74 -11.42
N ILE A 639 -8.69 -36.23 -10.20
CA ILE A 639 -9.75 -36.34 -9.20
C ILE A 639 -10.90 -35.36 -9.48
N ASP A 640 -10.62 -34.14 -9.94
CA ASP A 640 -11.64 -33.14 -10.26
C ASP A 640 -12.53 -33.59 -11.43
N ASN A 641 -11.95 -34.33 -12.39
CA ASN A 641 -12.68 -34.96 -13.52
C ASN A 641 -13.29 -36.34 -13.18
N ASN A 642 -13.17 -36.80 -11.95
CA ASN A 642 -13.72 -38.08 -11.47
C ASN A 642 -13.29 -39.29 -12.31
N PHE A 643 -11.99 -39.32 -12.74
CA PHE A 643 -11.43 -40.46 -13.44
C PHE A 643 -11.21 -41.64 -12.51
N ASN A 644 -11.05 -42.85 -13.09
CA ASN A 644 -10.85 -44.07 -12.31
C ASN A 644 -9.63 -43.96 -11.38
N PRO A 645 -9.73 -44.40 -10.11
CA PRO A 645 -8.60 -44.38 -9.18
C PRO A 645 -7.49 -45.34 -9.58
N LEU A 646 -6.32 -45.19 -8.99
CA LEU A 646 -5.23 -46.16 -9.06
C LEU A 646 -5.71 -47.52 -8.52
N ASP A 647 -5.20 -48.60 -9.08
CA ASP A 647 -5.43 -49.92 -8.54
C ASP A 647 -4.71 -50.15 -7.18
N ALA A 648 -5.08 -51.22 -6.46
CA ALA A 648 -4.52 -51.48 -5.16
C ALA A 648 -2.99 -51.71 -5.18
N ILE A 649 -2.46 -52.27 -6.28
CA ILE A 649 -1.03 -52.56 -6.46
C ILE A 649 -0.29 -51.23 -6.70
N GLN A 650 -0.78 -50.37 -7.60
CA GLN A 650 -0.23 -49.06 -7.90
C GLN A 650 -0.23 -48.16 -6.66
N LYS A 651 -1.36 -48.18 -5.87
CA LYS A 651 -1.47 -47.44 -4.60
C LYS A 651 -0.42 -47.87 -3.60
N GLY A 652 -0.23 -49.21 -3.39
CA GLY A 652 0.77 -49.74 -2.45
C GLY A 652 2.21 -49.41 -2.89
N GLU A 653 2.56 -49.74 -4.14
CA GLU A 653 3.91 -49.48 -4.68
C GLU A 653 4.33 -48.01 -4.60
N PHE A 654 3.40 -47.07 -4.84
CA PHE A 654 3.71 -45.66 -4.79
C PHE A 654 3.71 -45.11 -3.35
N SER A 655 2.85 -45.65 -2.46
CA SER A 655 2.81 -45.24 -1.04
C SER A 655 4.14 -45.51 -0.34
N ASP A 656 4.69 -46.73 -0.53
CA ASP A 656 5.96 -47.12 0.07
C ASP A 656 7.12 -46.22 -0.41
N ALA A 657 7.18 -45.94 -1.73
CA ALA A 657 8.17 -45.03 -2.28
C ALA A 657 8.00 -43.58 -1.76
N ALA A 658 6.76 -43.11 -1.61
CA ALA A 658 6.47 -41.77 -1.12
C ALA A 658 6.87 -41.56 0.35
N GLU A 659 6.70 -42.56 1.21
CA GLU A 659 7.16 -42.51 2.62
C GLU A 659 8.69 -42.39 2.68
N ASP A 660 9.41 -43.17 1.87
CA ASP A 660 10.87 -43.12 1.81
C ASP A 660 11.40 -41.77 1.25
N ILE A 661 10.69 -41.19 0.26
CA ILE A 661 11.01 -39.86 -0.29
C ILE A 661 10.80 -38.78 0.76
N THR A 662 9.66 -38.83 1.46
CA THR A 662 9.35 -37.87 2.53
C THR A 662 10.40 -37.93 3.65
N TYR A 663 10.80 -39.13 4.03
CA TYR A 663 11.87 -39.34 5.01
C TYR A 663 13.23 -38.76 4.52
N LEU A 664 13.58 -38.97 3.25
CA LEU A 664 14.80 -38.40 2.68
C LEU A 664 14.78 -36.85 2.73
N ILE A 665 13.68 -36.22 2.34
CA ILE A 665 13.53 -34.77 2.41
C ILE A 665 13.69 -34.28 3.85
N GLN A 666 13.06 -34.99 4.81
CA GLN A 666 13.12 -34.64 6.22
C GLN A 666 14.55 -34.73 6.78
N GLN A 667 15.33 -35.77 6.43
CA GLN A 667 16.73 -35.89 6.84
C GLN A 667 17.59 -34.77 6.22
N CYS A 668 17.40 -34.51 4.94
CA CYS A 668 18.09 -33.40 4.26
C CYS A 668 17.78 -32.05 4.91
N ARG A 669 16.51 -31.78 5.26
CA ARG A 669 16.11 -30.58 5.97
C ARG A 669 16.80 -30.43 7.32
N ARG A 670 16.78 -31.50 8.14
CA ARG A 670 17.41 -31.49 9.47
C ARG A 670 18.91 -31.22 9.40
N LYS A 671 19.60 -31.85 8.45
CA LYS A 671 21.03 -31.63 8.24
C LYS A 671 21.33 -30.19 7.80
N LEU A 672 20.52 -29.63 6.89
CA LEU A 672 20.66 -28.26 6.44
C LEU A 672 20.46 -27.26 7.60
N GLU A 673 19.37 -27.42 8.39
CA GLU A 673 19.05 -26.55 9.52
C GLU A 673 20.15 -26.55 10.59
N ASN A 674 20.72 -27.72 10.87
CA ASN A 674 21.80 -27.88 11.84
C ASN A 674 23.21 -27.55 11.28
N ASN A 675 23.29 -27.16 10.00
CA ASN A 675 24.59 -26.96 9.30
C ASN A 675 25.52 -28.19 9.37
N ASP A 676 24.93 -29.38 9.42
CA ASP A 676 25.67 -30.65 9.51
C ASP A 676 25.66 -31.34 8.14
N TYR A 677 26.80 -31.30 7.47
CA TYR A 677 26.99 -31.94 6.18
C TYR A 677 27.87 -33.21 6.29
N ASN A 678 28.09 -33.72 7.51
CA ASN A 678 28.82 -34.97 7.71
C ASN A 678 27.96 -36.15 7.21
N ASN A 679 28.66 -37.17 6.70
CA ASN A 679 28.03 -38.41 6.20
C ASN A 679 26.92 -38.22 5.15
N MET A 680 27.01 -37.18 4.30
CA MET A 680 26.08 -37.00 3.18
C MET A 680 26.08 -38.16 2.17
N GLU A 681 27.08 -39.06 2.23
CA GLU A 681 27.15 -40.22 1.36
C GLU A 681 26.01 -41.20 1.59
N GLU A 682 25.47 -41.27 2.80
CA GLU A 682 24.32 -42.10 3.14
C GLU A 682 23.04 -41.61 2.44
N GLU A 683 22.77 -40.30 2.50
CA GLU A 683 21.63 -39.70 1.81
C GLU A 683 21.76 -39.81 0.28
N ILE A 684 22.96 -39.64 -0.23
CA ILE A 684 23.23 -39.81 -1.68
C ILE A 684 22.98 -41.26 -2.10
N ARG A 685 23.43 -42.24 -1.32
CA ARG A 685 23.16 -43.66 -1.58
C ARG A 685 21.66 -43.96 -1.54
N ARG A 686 21.00 -43.52 -0.49
CA ARG A 686 19.53 -43.68 -0.36
C ARG A 686 18.75 -43.05 -1.53
N ALA A 687 19.13 -41.87 -1.97
CA ALA A 687 18.55 -41.22 -3.13
C ALA A 687 18.77 -42.02 -4.44
N ASN A 688 19.95 -42.61 -4.62
CA ASN A 688 20.23 -43.46 -5.77
C ASN A 688 19.38 -44.75 -5.73
N ASP A 689 19.21 -45.34 -4.58
CA ASP A 689 18.38 -46.54 -4.39
C ASP A 689 16.91 -46.22 -4.69
N LEU A 690 16.38 -45.09 -4.17
CA LEU A 690 15.04 -44.60 -4.46
C LEU A 690 14.83 -44.34 -5.95
N ASN A 691 15.78 -43.69 -6.61
CA ASN A 691 15.71 -43.48 -8.07
C ASN A 691 15.72 -44.78 -8.87
N GLY A 692 16.43 -45.80 -8.37
CA GLY A 692 16.41 -47.17 -8.90
C GLY A 692 15.03 -47.82 -8.74
N GLN A 693 14.43 -47.74 -7.54
CA GLN A 693 13.07 -48.26 -7.27
C GLN A 693 12.03 -47.56 -8.14
N LEU A 694 12.03 -46.23 -8.22
CA LEU A 694 11.11 -45.45 -9.05
C LEU A 694 11.25 -45.79 -10.55
N SER A 695 12.48 -46.03 -11.02
CA SER A 695 12.73 -46.50 -12.37
C SER A 695 12.15 -47.90 -12.64
N LEU A 696 12.16 -48.78 -11.63
CA LEU A 696 11.53 -50.08 -11.69
C LEU A 696 10.00 -49.97 -11.76
N LEU A 697 9.38 -49.09 -10.95
CA LEU A 697 7.95 -48.81 -11.00
C LEU A 697 7.52 -48.33 -12.38
N LYS A 698 8.32 -47.48 -13.01
CA LYS A 698 8.09 -46.98 -14.37
C LYS A 698 8.09 -48.08 -15.40
N ARG A 699 9.05 -49.00 -15.31
CA ARG A 699 9.13 -50.15 -16.20
C ARG A 699 7.93 -51.12 -16.02
N LYS A 700 7.55 -51.37 -14.78
CA LYS A 700 6.36 -52.19 -14.47
C LYS A 700 5.08 -51.59 -15.08
N GLU A 701 4.92 -50.26 -14.96
CA GLU A 701 3.73 -49.58 -15.53
C GLU A 701 3.71 -49.62 -17.04
N LEU A 702 4.85 -49.45 -17.71
CA LEU A 702 4.94 -49.62 -19.17
C LEU A 702 4.56 -51.03 -19.62
N GLN A 703 4.90 -52.07 -18.84
CA GLN A 703 4.48 -53.44 -19.09
C GLN A 703 2.97 -53.63 -18.89
N ARG A 704 2.36 -52.97 -17.87
CA ARG A 704 0.90 -52.96 -17.66
C ARG A 704 0.17 -52.31 -18.83
N ILE A 705 0.69 -51.23 -19.40
CA ILE A 705 0.13 -50.59 -20.60
C ILE A 705 0.19 -51.55 -21.81
N GLN A 706 1.31 -52.26 -22.02
CA GLN A 706 1.45 -53.19 -23.11
C GLN A 706 0.49 -54.38 -23.02
N SER A 707 0.23 -54.86 -21.80
CA SER A 707 -0.71 -55.96 -21.56
C SER A 707 -2.19 -55.54 -21.61
N GLN A 708 -2.48 -54.28 -21.94
CA GLN A 708 -3.81 -53.67 -21.95
C GLN A 708 -4.61 -53.85 -20.63
N SER A 709 -3.92 -54.06 -19.54
CA SER A 709 -4.51 -54.22 -18.19
C SER A 709 -4.66 -52.87 -17.52
N GLY A 710 -5.72 -52.09 -17.84
CA GLY A 710 -6.03 -50.85 -17.15
C GLY A 710 -6.39 -49.65 -18.02
N SER A 711 -6.75 -48.54 -17.38
CA SER A 711 -7.06 -47.29 -18.07
C SER A 711 -5.78 -46.54 -18.44
N ILE A 712 -5.61 -46.18 -19.71
CA ILE A 712 -4.48 -45.39 -20.21
C ILE A 712 -4.32 -44.06 -19.40
N ARG A 713 -5.42 -43.41 -19.03
CA ARG A 713 -5.39 -42.17 -18.25
C ARG A 713 -4.80 -42.36 -16.86
N VAL A 714 -5.16 -43.46 -16.19
CA VAL A 714 -4.60 -43.85 -14.89
C VAL A 714 -3.11 -44.07 -14.97
N SER A 715 -2.68 -44.85 -15.99
CA SER A 715 -1.26 -45.10 -16.22
C SER A 715 -0.46 -43.83 -16.55
N MET A 716 -1.05 -42.88 -17.31
CA MET A 716 -0.39 -41.60 -17.58
C MET A 716 -0.18 -40.79 -16.33
N VAL A 717 -1.17 -40.64 -15.44
CA VAL A 717 -1.02 -39.94 -14.18
C VAL A 717 0.00 -40.64 -13.30
N TYR A 718 -0.05 -41.97 -13.20
CA TYR A 718 0.92 -42.74 -12.41
C TYR A 718 2.36 -42.58 -12.93
N LEU A 719 2.58 -42.61 -14.22
CA LEU A 719 3.91 -42.37 -14.82
C LEU A 719 4.40 -40.93 -14.53
N THR A 720 3.51 -39.96 -14.59
CA THR A 720 3.85 -38.57 -14.25
C THR A 720 4.20 -38.45 -12.75
N MET A 721 3.44 -39.11 -11.89
CA MET A 721 3.75 -39.14 -10.45
C MET A 721 5.14 -39.75 -10.16
N VAL A 722 5.44 -40.87 -10.79
CA VAL A 722 6.75 -41.53 -10.63
C VAL A 722 7.88 -40.66 -11.20
N GLN A 723 7.66 -39.98 -12.34
CA GLN A 723 8.67 -39.09 -12.91
C GLN A 723 8.94 -37.88 -12.02
N GLU A 724 7.91 -37.20 -11.54
CA GLU A 724 8.11 -36.02 -10.70
C GLU A 724 8.62 -36.38 -9.30
N ALA A 725 8.29 -37.57 -8.78
CA ALA A 725 8.92 -38.12 -7.57
C ALA A 725 10.44 -38.32 -7.75
N GLN A 726 10.90 -38.84 -8.90
CA GLN A 726 12.34 -38.90 -9.24
C GLN A 726 13.00 -37.53 -9.28
N ASN A 727 12.31 -36.55 -9.86
CA ASN A 727 12.79 -35.16 -9.92
C ASN A 727 12.91 -34.57 -8.52
N VAL A 728 11.93 -34.78 -7.64
CA VAL A 728 11.98 -34.36 -6.22
C VAL A 728 13.19 -34.94 -5.51
N VAL A 729 13.44 -36.25 -5.61
CA VAL A 729 14.63 -36.90 -5.02
C VAL A 729 15.91 -36.27 -5.54
N THR A 730 16.02 -36.14 -6.86
CA THR A 730 17.23 -35.65 -7.54
C THR A 730 17.54 -34.18 -7.15
N TYR A 731 16.52 -33.31 -7.16
CA TYR A 731 16.72 -31.90 -6.82
C TYR A 731 16.99 -31.70 -5.33
N THR A 732 16.39 -32.50 -4.44
CA THR A 732 16.69 -32.47 -3.01
C THR A 732 18.17 -32.77 -2.75
N ILE A 733 18.71 -33.81 -3.34
CA ILE A 733 20.13 -34.17 -3.15
C ILE A 733 21.08 -33.17 -3.81
N ASN A 734 20.75 -32.67 -5.00
CA ASN A 734 21.57 -31.69 -5.68
C ASN A 734 21.61 -30.36 -4.90
N LEU A 735 20.47 -29.95 -4.33
CA LEU A 735 20.38 -28.79 -3.44
C LEU A 735 21.31 -28.97 -2.23
N MET A 736 21.32 -30.14 -1.59
CA MET A 736 22.20 -30.43 -0.46
C MET A 736 23.67 -30.40 -0.83
N LYS A 737 24.05 -31.00 -1.98
CA LYS A 737 25.45 -30.99 -2.48
C LYS A 737 25.94 -29.56 -2.72
N VAL A 738 25.13 -28.74 -3.32
CA VAL A 738 25.50 -27.34 -3.63
C VAL A 738 25.48 -26.49 -2.37
N SER A 739 24.52 -26.70 -1.47
CA SER A 739 24.46 -26.03 -0.18
C SER A 739 25.71 -26.31 0.66
N ARG A 740 26.21 -27.56 0.69
CA ARG A 740 27.47 -27.91 1.33
C ARG A 740 28.62 -27.06 0.79
N LYS A 741 28.80 -26.97 -0.54
CA LYS A 741 29.85 -26.18 -1.17
C LYS A 741 29.77 -24.68 -0.90
N PHE A 742 28.56 -24.15 -0.70
CA PHE A 742 28.37 -22.76 -0.34
C PHE A 742 28.65 -22.49 1.14
N GLN A 743 28.22 -23.37 2.04
CA GLN A 743 28.28 -23.20 3.49
C GLN A 743 29.68 -23.49 4.08
N ILE A 744 30.37 -24.48 3.53
CA ILE A 744 31.69 -24.88 4.05
C ILE A 744 32.80 -24.09 3.33
N GLU A 745 33.79 -23.65 4.09
CA GLU A 745 35.02 -23.13 3.51
C GLU A 745 35.75 -24.29 2.80
N THR A 746 36.06 -24.12 1.54
CA THR A 746 36.97 -25.02 0.84
C THR A 746 38.38 -24.62 1.24
N ASP A 747 39.06 -25.50 1.96
CA ASP A 747 40.51 -25.43 2.14
C ASP A 747 41.24 -25.35 0.81
#